data_b71f24de9e8238b31cb618ce693bec9e
#
_entry.id   b71f24de9e8238b31cb618ce693bec9e
#
_cell.length_a   1.000
_cell.length_b   1.000
_cell.length_c   1.000
_cell.angle_alpha   90.00
_cell.angle_beta   90.00
_cell.angle_gamma   90.00
#
_symmetry.space_group_name_H-M   'P 1'
#
loop_
_entity.id
_entity.type
_entity.pdbx_description
1 polymer ?
#
loop_
_entity_poly.entity_id
_entity_poly.type
_entity_poly.pdbx_seq_one_letter_code
_entity_poly.pdbx_strand_id
1 'polypeptide(L)'
;MTGVYDQGTFAAVERVGHHLSDRGGDRPLECFWRIVAKHSILAAGAIERAIAFPNNDRPGIMAAGAVRTYLNRFGVSPGQSVALFCNNNTAHNTAKDLLESGIDVAAIIDTREDSQTDLDVPFYNGAEVSNTYGRYGLKSIVVKKNNAESRIEADCLAVSGGWNPTVHLTCHMNGRPTWDEKILSFVPGIGAIPNMVVVGAANGFMDTQMCLGSAEKEVNLILKAFGKTPKKKKLPKVEITKYEISPKWSVEGKGRAWLDYQNDVTVKDIQQSVQENFKSVEHMKRYTTQGMAIDQGKNSNVASLAILADATGRGIPETGTTTFRPPFVPVSIASMGKNAQGIGFAPQRCTTSHIASIDRGAPMVESGLWYRPSYFPDFGETNWRQSCDREVEMVRTNVGVCDVSTLGKIDIQGPDAHRMLDFVYTNMFSTLKVGKVRYGLMLREDGHVMDDGTTARLTENHYVMTTTTAAAGQVMRHLDFVHQCLHPEWDLSFISVTEQWAQFSIAGPKSQELINAVLDQPITSETFPYMSCASIGVLGELGRLFRISFSGEHAYEIAIPSRYGESLFRLLVSRAEEMGGGPYGMEALNVLRLEKGFITHAEIHGRVTAFDLGMQRMVSEKKDCIGKTSAARPGLLDSEREQLIALKPVGPIKQIVAGAHLFDLNDEPLRQNDKGYVTSVGFSPTFGHFIGLGFLKNGQVRLGDRIKMVDHLRGVETDCEIINTVSFD
;
A
#
# COMPACT_ATOMS: atom_id res chain seq x y z
N MET A 1 3.85 -22.44 -3.77
CA MET A 1 2.52 -21.81 -3.54
C MET A 1 2.66 -20.75 -2.46
N THR A 2 2.05 -19.58 -2.65
CA THR A 2 2.19 -18.45 -1.74
C THR A 2 0.90 -18.10 -1.02
N GLY A 3 -0.25 -18.45 -1.60
CA GLY A 3 -1.53 -18.16 -0.97
C GLY A 3 -2.70 -18.94 -1.52
N VAL A 4 -3.74 -18.99 -0.70
CA VAL A 4 -5.07 -19.52 -1.01
C VAL A 4 -6.06 -18.38 -0.79
N TYR A 5 -6.93 -18.14 -1.76
CA TYR A 5 -7.88 -17.04 -1.79
C TYR A 5 -9.28 -17.56 -2.15
N ASP A 6 -10.26 -16.69 -2.20
CA ASP A 6 -11.64 -17.01 -2.55
C ASP A 6 -11.80 -17.54 -3.99
N GLN A 7 -12.97 -18.05 -4.30
CA GLN A 7 -13.38 -18.55 -5.63
C GLN A 7 -12.40 -19.55 -6.27
N GLY A 8 -11.75 -20.38 -5.45
CA GLY A 8 -10.79 -21.40 -5.92
C GLY A 8 -9.50 -20.81 -6.49
N THR A 9 -9.12 -19.60 -6.06
CA THR A 9 -7.92 -18.90 -6.51
C THR A 9 -6.72 -19.24 -5.63
N PHE A 10 -5.60 -19.54 -6.27
CA PHE A 10 -4.30 -19.83 -5.63
C PHE A 10 -3.23 -18.95 -6.25
N ALA A 11 -2.26 -18.55 -5.43
CA ALA A 11 -1.07 -17.87 -5.89
C ALA A 11 0.18 -18.73 -5.73
N ALA A 12 1.07 -18.66 -6.72
CA ALA A 12 2.36 -19.32 -6.67
C ALA A 12 3.45 -18.44 -7.29
N VAL A 13 4.67 -18.54 -6.79
CA VAL A 13 5.86 -17.94 -7.41
C VAL A 13 6.74 -19.06 -7.96
N GLU A 14 7.05 -18.97 -9.24
CA GLU A 14 8.02 -19.80 -9.91
C GLU A 14 9.36 -19.08 -9.99
N ARG A 15 10.42 -19.72 -9.50
CA ARG A 15 11.79 -19.22 -9.60
C ARG A 15 12.41 -19.73 -10.90
N VAL A 16 12.30 -18.91 -11.96
CA VAL A 16 12.70 -19.32 -13.32
C VAL A 16 14.20 -19.21 -13.54
N GLY A 17 14.79 -18.07 -13.17
CA GLY A 17 16.15 -17.71 -13.52
C GLY A 17 17.15 -17.66 -12.34
N HIS A 18 16.74 -17.99 -11.11
CA HIS A 18 17.61 -17.86 -9.92
C HIS A 18 18.87 -18.72 -9.95
N HIS A 19 18.83 -19.86 -10.65
CA HIS A 19 19.92 -20.84 -10.75
C HIS A 19 20.88 -20.58 -11.92
N LEU A 20 20.60 -19.57 -12.74
CA LEU A 20 21.38 -19.26 -13.93
C LEU A 20 22.36 -18.13 -13.64
N SER A 21 23.65 -18.33 -13.97
CA SER A 21 24.67 -17.29 -13.93
C SER A 21 24.47 -16.25 -15.03
N ASP A 22 24.08 -16.69 -16.23
CA ASP A 22 23.62 -15.85 -17.33
C ASP A 22 22.17 -16.17 -17.66
N ARG A 23 21.31 -15.18 -17.60
CA ARG A 23 19.86 -15.31 -17.82
C ARG A 23 19.48 -15.25 -19.30
N GLY A 24 20.34 -14.78 -20.15
CA GLY A 24 20.10 -14.69 -21.61
C GLY A 24 18.84 -13.90 -21.97
N GLY A 25 18.96 -12.62 -22.29
CA GLY A 25 17.87 -11.79 -22.82
C GLY A 25 16.63 -11.67 -21.90
N ASP A 26 15.46 -11.97 -22.44
CA ASP A 26 14.15 -11.69 -21.83
C ASP A 26 13.66 -12.69 -20.79
N ARG A 27 14.50 -13.62 -20.33
CA ARG A 27 14.06 -14.65 -19.38
C ARG A 27 13.78 -14.05 -18.01
N PRO A 28 12.54 -14.18 -17.46
CA PRO A 28 12.21 -13.59 -16.15
C PRO A 28 12.99 -14.28 -15.03
N LEU A 29 13.26 -13.55 -13.95
CA LEU A 29 13.85 -14.12 -12.73
C LEU A 29 12.82 -14.96 -11.99
N GLU A 30 11.60 -14.45 -11.88
CA GLU A 30 10.45 -15.07 -11.21
C GLU A 30 9.19 -14.84 -12.04
N CYS A 31 8.25 -15.79 -11.94
CA CYS A 31 6.89 -15.65 -12.46
C CYS A 31 5.88 -15.78 -11.32
N PHE A 32 4.96 -14.83 -11.20
CA PHE A 32 3.83 -14.91 -10.30
C PHE A 32 2.63 -15.54 -11.04
N TRP A 33 2.15 -16.67 -10.51
CA TRP A 33 1.03 -17.40 -11.08
C TRP A 33 -0.24 -17.14 -10.27
N ARG A 34 -1.29 -16.76 -10.96
CA ARG A 34 -2.66 -16.80 -10.45
C ARG A 34 -3.35 -18.03 -11.05
N ILE A 35 -3.64 -19.02 -10.21
CA ILE A 35 -4.22 -20.30 -10.60
C ILE A 35 -5.66 -20.36 -10.11
N VAL A 36 -6.61 -20.65 -11.00
CA VAL A 36 -8.01 -20.88 -10.64
C VAL A 36 -8.31 -22.37 -10.86
N ALA A 37 -8.74 -23.06 -9.79
CA ALA A 37 -8.96 -24.49 -9.82
C ALA A 37 -10.35 -24.86 -9.30
N LYS A 38 -11.01 -25.80 -9.98
CA LYS A 38 -12.30 -26.37 -9.53
C LYS A 38 -12.14 -27.24 -8.28
N HIS A 39 -11.03 -27.96 -8.18
CA HIS A 39 -10.63 -28.75 -7.02
C HIS A 39 -9.14 -28.62 -6.78
N SER A 40 -8.73 -28.70 -5.54
CA SER A 40 -7.32 -28.69 -5.14
C SER A 40 -7.00 -29.79 -4.16
N ILE A 41 -5.77 -30.29 -4.23
CA ILE A 41 -5.23 -31.31 -3.33
C ILE A 41 -4.00 -30.70 -2.65
N LEU A 42 -4.04 -30.51 -1.33
CA LEU A 42 -2.92 -30.04 -0.55
C LEU A 42 -2.12 -31.24 -0.03
N ALA A 43 -0.91 -31.44 -0.56
CA ALA A 43 0.03 -32.48 -0.18
C ALA A 43 1.34 -31.81 0.30
N ALA A 44 1.26 -30.85 1.21
CA ALA A 44 2.37 -29.97 1.63
C ALA A 44 3.26 -30.59 2.72
N GLY A 45 2.96 -31.79 3.20
CA GLY A 45 3.76 -32.49 4.21
C GLY A 45 3.69 -31.85 5.60
N ALA A 46 4.74 -32.06 6.38
CA ALA A 46 4.89 -31.53 7.74
C ALA A 46 6.28 -30.91 7.92
N ILE A 47 6.42 -30.01 8.87
CA ILE A 47 7.65 -29.32 9.23
C ILE A 47 8.10 -29.82 10.60
N GLU A 48 9.36 -30.22 10.74
CA GLU A 48 9.92 -30.66 12.01
C GLU A 48 10.07 -29.47 12.97
N ARG A 49 9.70 -29.68 14.24
CA ARG A 49 9.90 -28.72 15.31
C ARG A 49 11.01 -29.15 16.25
N ALA A 50 11.67 -28.21 16.90
CA ALA A 50 12.68 -28.48 17.91
C ALA A 50 12.06 -28.64 19.32
N ILE A 51 12.85 -29.18 20.25
CA ILE A 51 12.65 -29.06 21.70
C ILE A 51 13.51 -27.89 22.15
N ALA A 52 12.97 -26.95 22.94
CA ALA A 52 13.76 -25.85 23.50
C ALA A 52 14.56 -26.30 24.72
N PHE A 53 15.85 -25.96 24.78
CA PHE A 53 16.71 -26.26 25.91
C PHE A 53 17.79 -25.18 26.10
N PRO A 54 18.46 -25.09 27.26
CA PRO A 54 19.45 -24.06 27.49
C PRO A 54 20.58 -24.03 26.45
N ASN A 55 20.84 -22.85 25.88
CA ASN A 55 21.87 -22.59 24.87
C ASN A 55 21.70 -23.40 23.58
N ASN A 56 20.44 -23.61 23.15
CA ASN A 56 20.09 -24.33 21.94
C ASN A 56 20.30 -23.52 20.64
N ASP A 57 20.82 -22.31 20.72
CA ASP A 57 21.20 -21.43 19.60
C ASP A 57 22.65 -21.61 19.12
N ARG A 58 23.38 -22.53 19.73
CA ARG A 58 24.79 -22.77 19.41
C ARG A 58 24.96 -23.37 18.02
N PRO A 59 25.91 -22.85 17.18
CA PRO A 59 26.24 -23.49 15.89
C PRO A 59 26.59 -24.97 16.05
N GLY A 60 26.06 -25.82 15.19
CA GLY A 60 26.12 -27.27 15.29
C GLY A 60 24.85 -27.92 15.87
N ILE A 61 23.88 -27.11 16.32
CA ILE A 61 22.54 -27.60 16.74
C ILE A 61 21.56 -27.34 15.62
N MET A 62 20.88 -28.38 15.15
CA MET A 62 19.95 -28.29 14.02
C MET A 62 18.87 -29.39 14.10
N ALA A 63 17.82 -29.24 13.27
CA ALA A 63 16.75 -30.23 13.19
C ALA A 63 17.29 -31.58 12.66
N ALA A 64 16.83 -32.69 13.23
CA ALA A 64 17.24 -34.03 12.81
C ALA A 64 16.90 -34.34 11.33
N GLY A 65 15.75 -33.89 10.86
CA GLY A 65 15.36 -33.97 9.45
C GLY A 65 16.24 -33.13 8.52
N ALA A 66 16.82 -32.03 9.02
CA ALA A 66 17.79 -31.24 8.25
C ALA A 66 19.14 -31.99 8.14
N VAL A 67 19.63 -32.59 9.22
CA VAL A 67 20.82 -33.44 9.19
C VAL A 67 20.66 -34.56 8.16
N ARG A 68 19.52 -35.25 8.21
CA ARG A 68 19.16 -36.30 7.27
C ARG A 68 19.06 -35.81 5.82
N THR A 69 18.55 -34.63 5.59
CA THR A 69 18.47 -34.01 4.27
C THR A 69 19.86 -33.66 3.72
N TYR A 70 20.74 -33.09 4.53
CA TYR A 70 22.12 -32.83 4.12
C TYR A 70 22.85 -34.11 3.73
N LEU A 71 22.69 -35.14 4.53
CA LEU A 71 23.30 -36.46 4.25
C LEU A 71 22.77 -37.06 2.95
N ASN A 72 21.45 -37.31 2.87
CA ASN A 72 20.87 -38.13 1.81
C ASN A 72 20.71 -37.39 0.47
N ARG A 73 20.48 -36.08 0.49
CA ARG A 73 20.27 -35.26 -0.72
C ARG A 73 21.54 -34.61 -1.22
N PHE A 74 22.42 -34.18 -0.34
CA PHE A 74 23.59 -33.41 -0.71
C PHE A 74 24.90 -34.14 -0.47
N GLY A 75 24.89 -35.33 0.16
CA GLY A 75 26.10 -36.12 0.47
C GLY A 75 27.05 -35.43 1.45
N VAL A 76 26.51 -34.63 2.36
CA VAL A 76 27.29 -33.82 3.32
C VAL A 76 26.84 -34.15 4.74
N SER A 77 27.80 -34.43 5.63
CA SER A 77 27.53 -34.50 7.08
C SER A 77 27.74 -33.15 7.74
N PRO A 78 26.79 -32.66 8.58
CA PRO A 78 26.95 -31.41 9.31
C PRO A 78 27.89 -31.52 10.52
N GLY A 79 28.33 -32.73 10.88
CA GLY A 79 29.29 -33.01 11.95
C GLY A 79 30.01 -34.35 11.72
N GLN A 80 31.11 -34.59 12.44
CA GLN A 80 31.83 -35.85 12.43
C GLN A 80 31.30 -36.82 13.51
N SER A 81 30.85 -36.27 14.64
CA SER A 81 30.25 -37.02 15.74
C SER A 81 28.92 -36.37 16.12
N VAL A 82 27.81 -37.03 15.74
CA VAL A 82 26.45 -36.48 15.83
C VAL A 82 25.71 -37.10 17.01
N ALA A 83 25.24 -36.27 17.96
CA ALA A 83 24.28 -36.71 18.96
C ALA A 83 22.87 -36.39 18.52
N LEU A 84 21.87 -37.20 18.92
CA LEU A 84 20.46 -36.97 18.65
C LEU A 84 19.70 -36.70 19.93
N PHE A 85 18.80 -35.70 19.89
CA PHE A 85 17.90 -35.38 21.01
C PHE A 85 16.45 -35.34 20.51
N CYS A 86 15.60 -36.23 21.06
CA CYS A 86 14.26 -36.42 20.52
C CYS A 86 13.23 -36.80 21.59
N ASN A 87 11.94 -36.66 21.19
CA ASN A 87 10.77 -37.14 21.90
C ASN A 87 9.88 -38.04 21.01
N ASN A 88 10.41 -38.50 19.89
CA ASN A 88 9.69 -39.28 18.90
C ASN A 88 10.64 -40.25 18.17
N ASN A 89 10.11 -41.32 17.57
CA ASN A 89 10.90 -42.36 16.95
C ASN A 89 11.39 -42.03 15.54
N THR A 90 10.93 -40.97 14.88
CA THR A 90 11.42 -40.63 13.53
C THR A 90 12.87 -40.15 13.52
N ALA A 91 13.36 -39.60 14.64
CA ALA A 91 14.76 -39.20 14.78
C ALA A 91 15.72 -40.40 14.73
N HIS A 92 15.31 -41.59 15.16
CA HIS A 92 16.11 -42.82 15.08
C HIS A 92 16.46 -43.16 13.63
N ASN A 93 15.61 -42.83 12.65
CA ASN A 93 15.94 -43.00 11.22
C ASN A 93 17.13 -42.11 10.81
N THR A 94 17.30 -40.93 11.43
CA THR A 94 18.47 -40.07 11.17
C THR A 94 19.76 -40.72 11.70
N ALA A 95 19.68 -41.35 12.88
CA ALA A 95 20.83 -42.10 13.41
C ALA A 95 21.19 -43.29 12.50
N LYS A 96 20.18 -44.05 12.03
CA LYS A 96 20.36 -45.16 11.10
C LYS A 96 21.07 -44.69 9.82
N ASP A 97 20.57 -43.66 9.16
CA ASP A 97 21.15 -43.13 7.92
C ASP A 97 22.60 -42.62 8.12
N LEU A 98 22.91 -42.00 9.29
CA LEU A 98 24.25 -41.58 9.63
C LEU A 98 25.23 -42.78 9.76
N LEU A 99 24.82 -43.81 10.50
CA LEU A 99 25.61 -45.03 10.68
C LEU A 99 25.86 -45.77 9.36
N GLU A 100 24.81 -45.92 8.52
CA GLU A 100 24.91 -46.52 7.19
C GLU A 100 25.86 -45.72 6.26
N SER A 101 26.05 -44.43 6.53
CA SER A 101 26.95 -43.55 5.79
C SER A 101 28.35 -43.46 6.43
N GLY A 102 28.65 -44.20 7.51
CA GLY A 102 29.91 -44.21 8.19
C GLY A 102 30.19 -43.00 9.07
N ILE A 103 29.14 -42.26 9.45
CA ILE A 103 29.25 -41.10 10.38
C ILE A 103 29.01 -41.60 11.80
N ASP A 104 29.85 -41.13 12.73
CA ASP A 104 29.76 -41.47 14.16
C ASP A 104 28.50 -40.90 14.79
N VAL A 105 27.74 -41.74 15.48
CA VAL A 105 26.57 -41.34 16.30
C VAL A 105 26.97 -41.46 17.77
N ALA A 106 27.33 -40.29 18.36
CA ALA A 106 27.82 -40.17 19.73
C ALA A 106 26.81 -40.71 20.77
N ALA A 107 25.52 -40.44 20.57
CA ALA A 107 24.44 -40.95 21.41
C ALA A 107 23.07 -40.62 20.82
N ILE A 108 22.07 -41.39 21.23
CA ILE A 108 20.65 -41.03 21.10
C ILE A 108 20.09 -40.72 22.50
N ILE A 109 19.55 -39.54 22.69
CA ILE A 109 18.89 -39.06 23.89
C ILE A 109 17.39 -38.94 23.60
N ASP A 110 16.61 -39.81 24.18
CA ASP A 110 15.16 -39.84 24.00
C ASP A 110 14.44 -39.51 25.29
N THR A 111 13.54 -38.57 25.28
CA THR A 111 12.81 -38.14 26.48
C THR A 111 11.78 -39.16 26.97
N ARG A 112 11.44 -40.17 26.19
CA ARG A 112 10.50 -41.23 26.56
C ARG A 112 11.21 -42.31 27.35
N GLU A 113 10.64 -42.73 28.46
CA GLU A 113 11.19 -43.77 29.32
C GLU A 113 11.08 -45.18 28.70
N ASP A 114 10.04 -45.43 27.92
CA ASP A 114 9.70 -46.69 27.27
C ASP A 114 10.29 -46.86 25.86
N SER A 115 11.03 -45.84 25.38
CA SER A 115 11.65 -45.91 24.04
C SER A 115 12.78 -46.95 23.97
N GLN A 116 12.93 -47.55 22.79
CA GLN A 116 13.94 -48.54 22.49
C GLN A 116 14.61 -48.27 21.14
N THR A 117 15.82 -48.78 20.97
CA THR A 117 16.52 -48.71 19.69
C THR A 117 17.22 -50.06 19.40
N ASP A 118 17.23 -50.50 18.16
CA ASP A 118 17.97 -51.65 17.68
C ASP A 118 19.39 -51.27 17.17
N LEU A 119 19.72 -49.98 17.23
CA LEU A 119 21.02 -49.45 16.79
C LEU A 119 22.10 -49.69 17.85
N ASP A 120 23.29 -50.08 17.44
CA ASP A 120 24.45 -50.30 18.33
C ASP A 120 25.14 -48.91 18.64
N VAL A 121 24.48 -48.10 19.45
CA VAL A 121 24.95 -46.77 19.84
C VAL A 121 24.60 -46.50 21.31
N PRO A 122 25.32 -45.60 22.02
CA PRO A 122 24.92 -45.18 23.34
C PRO A 122 23.50 -44.60 23.35
N PHE A 123 22.60 -45.20 24.14
CA PHE A 123 21.18 -44.85 24.18
C PHE A 123 20.74 -44.46 25.60
N TYR A 124 20.15 -43.25 25.70
CA TYR A 124 19.65 -42.66 26.93
C TYR A 124 18.17 -42.41 26.85
N ASN A 125 17.35 -43.41 27.25
CA ASN A 125 15.90 -43.21 27.33
C ASN A 125 15.53 -42.53 28.65
N GLY A 126 14.39 -41.77 28.65
CA GLY A 126 13.98 -40.95 29.78
C GLY A 126 14.99 -39.86 30.17
N ALA A 127 15.76 -39.38 29.18
CA ALA A 127 16.85 -38.42 29.42
C ALA A 127 16.63 -37.13 28.62
N GLU A 128 17.29 -36.06 29.07
CA GLU A 128 17.18 -34.73 28.49
C GLU A 128 18.55 -34.10 28.25
N VAL A 129 18.66 -33.21 27.27
CA VAL A 129 19.83 -32.36 27.09
C VAL A 129 19.64 -31.10 27.93
N SER A 130 20.35 -31.01 29.06
CA SER A 130 20.23 -29.92 30.03
C SER A 130 21.15 -28.71 29.73
N ASN A 131 22.21 -28.89 28.96
CA ASN A 131 23.12 -27.81 28.57
C ASN A 131 24.01 -28.22 27.38
N THR A 132 24.64 -27.21 26.76
CA THR A 132 25.61 -27.39 25.66
C THR A 132 26.87 -26.54 25.88
N TYR A 133 28.02 -27.00 25.39
CA TYR A 133 29.28 -26.30 25.49
C TYR A 133 30.01 -26.16 24.17
N GLY A 134 30.74 -25.06 24.03
CA GLY A 134 31.54 -24.70 22.86
C GLY A 134 31.49 -23.20 22.58
N ARG A 135 32.61 -22.58 22.18
CA ARG A 135 32.68 -21.13 21.92
C ARG A 135 32.29 -20.77 20.51
N TYR A 136 32.83 -21.47 19.52
CA TYR A 136 32.61 -21.19 18.08
C TYR A 136 31.71 -22.22 17.40
N GLY A 137 31.23 -23.19 18.12
CA GLY A 137 30.38 -24.29 17.70
C GLY A 137 30.26 -25.29 18.84
N LEU A 138 29.37 -26.26 18.67
CA LEU A 138 29.15 -27.33 19.64
C LEU A 138 30.42 -28.15 19.82
N LYS A 139 30.78 -28.46 21.07
CA LYS A 139 31.86 -29.34 21.46
C LYS A 139 31.39 -30.52 22.32
N SER A 140 30.36 -30.31 23.11
CA SER A 140 29.75 -31.32 23.94
C SER A 140 28.37 -30.92 24.42
N ILE A 141 27.56 -31.91 24.79
CA ILE A 141 26.25 -31.78 25.40
C ILE A 141 26.28 -32.35 26.83
N VAL A 142 25.36 -31.86 27.68
CA VAL A 142 25.12 -32.46 29.00
C VAL A 142 23.79 -33.18 28.94
N VAL A 143 23.84 -34.47 29.19
CA VAL A 143 22.68 -35.35 29.27
C VAL A 143 22.32 -35.55 30.75
N LYS A 144 21.06 -35.27 31.09
CA LYS A 144 20.53 -35.46 32.43
C LYS A 144 19.50 -36.58 32.45
N LYS A 145 19.74 -37.57 33.35
CA LYS A 145 18.78 -38.65 33.63
C LYS A 145 18.68 -38.86 35.16
N ASN A 146 17.49 -38.83 35.72
CA ASN A 146 17.26 -39.06 37.17
C ASN A 146 18.23 -38.28 38.10
N ASN A 147 18.45 -37.00 37.86
CA ASN A 147 19.38 -36.09 38.53
C ASN A 147 20.88 -36.41 38.33
N ALA A 148 21.24 -37.44 37.60
CA ALA A 148 22.65 -37.67 37.17
C ALA A 148 22.92 -36.94 35.86
N GLU A 149 24.05 -36.26 35.79
CA GLU A 149 24.52 -35.57 34.56
C GLU A 149 25.74 -36.31 33.99
N SER A 150 25.72 -36.47 32.66
CA SER A 150 26.81 -37.03 31.87
C SER A 150 27.16 -36.08 30.75
N ARG A 151 28.44 -35.90 30.50
CA ARG A 151 28.92 -35.07 29.38
C ARG A 151 29.30 -35.98 28.22
N ILE A 152 28.76 -35.66 27.05
CA ILE A 152 29.04 -36.39 25.80
C ILE A 152 29.67 -35.40 24.80
N GLU A 153 30.79 -35.79 24.21
CA GLU A 153 31.41 -35.02 23.14
C GLU A 153 30.65 -35.23 21.83
N ALA A 154 30.31 -34.14 21.16
CA ALA A 154 29.66 -34.12 19.88
C ALA A 154 29.85 -32.74 19.24
N ASP A 155 30.06 -32.71 17.93
CA ASP A 155 30.18 -31.46 17.17
C ASP A 155 28.87 -31.09 16.40
N CYS A 156 27.92 -32.02 16.39
CA CYS A 156 26.54 -31.76 15.91
C CYS A 156 25.52 -32.37 16.89
N LEU A 157 24.44 -31.63 17.15
CA LEU A 157 23.27 -32.12 17.88
C LEU A 157 22.01 -32.03 16.98
N ALA A 158 21.51 -33.17 16.59
CA ALA A 158 20.29 -33.31 15.78
C ALA A 158 19.06 -33.35 16.69
N VAL A 159 18.18 -32.37 16.61
CA VAL A 159 17.02 -32.23 17.51
C VAL A 159 15.72 -32.52 16.79
N SER A 160 14.85 -33.35 17.39
CA SER A 160 13.50 -33.61 16.86
C SER A 160 12.47 -33.56 17.99
N GLY A 161 11.61 -32.55 17.96
CA GLY A 161 10.48 -32.37 18.89
C GLY A 161 9.12 -32.83 18.29
N GLY A 162 9.16 -33.52 17.15
CA GLY A 162 7.99 -33.96 16.40
C GLY A 162 7.73 -33.13 15.15
N TRP A 163 6.60 -33.38 14.51
CA TRP A 163 6.26 -32.81 13.20
C TRP A 163 4.97 -32.03 13.25
N ASN A 164 4.97 -30.82 12.67
CA ASN A 164 3.82 -29.95 12.51
C ASN A 164 3.26 -30.11 11.10
N PRO A 165 2.03 -30.63 10.90
CA PRO A 165 1.35 -30.59 9.61
C PRO A 165 1.31 -29.18 9.03
N THR A 166 1.48 -29.05 7.71
CA THR A 166 1.47 -27.75 7.03
C THR A 166 0.02 -27.24 6.88
N VAL A 167 -0.57 -26.79 7.98
CA VAL A 167 -1.96 -26.30 8.05
C VAL A 167 -2.15 -24.88 7.52
N HIS A 168 -1.09 -24.13 7.34
CA HIS A 168 -1.09 -22.67 7.09
C HIS A 168 -1.97 -22.28 5.89
N LEU A 169 -1.84 -23.00 4.77
CA LEU A 169 -2.62 -22.74 3.55
C LEU A 169 -4.13 -22.97 3.74
N THR A 170 -4.53 -23.84 4.68
CA THR A 170 -5.94 -24.06 5.00
C THR A 170 -6.51 -22.96 5.90
N CYS A 171 -5.65 -22.14 6.49
CA CYS A 171 -6.05 -21.04 7.37
C CYS A 171 -6.23 -19.70 6.63
N HIS A 172 -5.74 -19.57 5.39
CA HIS A 172 -5.77 -18.31 4.63
C HIS A 172 -7.18 -17.79 4.35
N MET A 173 -8.18 -18.68 4.36
CA MET A 173 -9.60 -18.34 4.21
C MET A 173 -10.37 -18.55 5.52
N ASN A 174 -9.74 -18.17 6.66
CA ASN A 174 -10.29 -18.31 8.00
C ASN A 174 -10.56 -19.75 8.48
N GLY A 175 -9.96 -20.76 7.84
CA GLY A 175 -9.97 -22.13 8.32
C GLY A 175 -9.30 -22.23 9.69
N ARG A 176 -9.92 -22.96 10.61
CA ARG A 176 -9.36 -23.19 11.94
C ARG A 176 -8.87 -24.63 12.06
N PRO A 177 -7.58 -24.84 12.33
CA PRO A 177 -7.04 -26.17 12.55
C PRO A 177 -7.51 -26.71 13.89
N THR A 178 -7.56 -28.03 14.01
CA THR A 178 -7.94 -28.75 15.22
C THR A 178 -6.74 -29.49 15.80
N TRP A 179 -6.69 -29.61 17.12
CA TRP A 179 -5.62 -30.33 17.81
C TRP A 179 -5.81 -31.84 17.71
N ASP A 180 -4.75 -32.59 17.43
CA ASP A 180 -4.70 -34.05 17.45
C ASP A 180 -3.71 -34.54 18.51
N GLU A 181 -4.23 -35.15 19.57
CA GLU A 181 -3.45 -35.65 20.73
C GLU A 181 -2.49 -36.78 20.34
N LYS A 182 -2.77 -37.54 19.26
CA LYS A 182 -1.94 -38.69 18.86
C LYS A 182 -0.61 -38.24 18.25
N ILE A 183 -0.62 -37.11 17.59
CA ILE A 183 0.57 -36.55 16.94
C ILE A 183 1.10 -35.29 17.63
N LEU A 184 0.40 -34.84 18.68
CA LEU A 184 0.69 -33.62 19.45
C LEU A 184 0.89 -32.42 18.54
N SER A 185 -0.05 -32.20 17.60
CA SER A 185 0.01 -31.09 16.65
C SER A 185 -1.37 -30.74 16.11
N PHE A 186 -1.46 -29.58 15.46
CA PHE A 186 -2.67 -29.16 14.77
C PHE A 186 -2.78 -29.82 13.40
N VAL A 187 -3.99 -30.26 13.04
CA VAL A 187 -4.38 -30.76 11.73
C VAL A 187 -5.40 -29.85 11.07
N PRO A 188 -5.53 -29.82 9.75
CA PRO A 188 -6.52 -28.99 9.06
C PRO A 188 -7.95 -29.27 9.53
N GLY A 189 -8.75 -28.22 9.73
CA GLY A 189 -10.20 -28.39 9.95
C GLY A 189 -10.87 -28.97 8.69
N ILE A 190 -11.86 -29.82 8.88
CA ILE A 190 -12.62 -30.43 7.78
C ILE A 190 -13.37 -29.33 7.02
N GLY A 191 -13.22 -29.30 5.69
CA GLY A 191 -13.91 -28.34 4.83
C GLY A 191 -13.46 -26.89 4.98
N ALA A 192 -12.29 -26.64 5.58
CA ALA A 192 -11.75 -25.30 5.82
C ALA A 192 -11.66 -24.43 4.55
N ILE A 193 -11.37 -25.05 3.41
CA ILE A 193 -11.36 -24.41 2.09
C ILE A 193 -12.32 -25.17 1.16
N PRO A 194 -13.27 -24.49 0.53
CA PRO A 194 -14.19 -25.13 -0.41
C PRO A 194 -13.43 -25.85 -1.55
N ASN A 195 -13.82 -27.09 -1.85
CA ASN A 195 -13.21 -27.92 -2.90
C ASN A 195 -11.69 -28.19 -2.73
N MET A 196 -11.15 -28.00 -1.53
CA MET A 196 -9.79 -28.41 -1.18
C MET A 196 -9.85 -29.65 -0.30
N VAL A 197 -9.06 -30.67 -0.65
CA VAL A 197 -8.78 -31.82 0.20
C VAL A 197 -7.33 -31.81 0.64
N VAL A 198 -7.05 -32.23 1.87
CA VAL A 198 -5.70 -32.32 2.41
C VAL A 198 -5.32 -33.79 2.56
N VAL A 199 -4.12 -34.15 2.13
CA VAL A 199 -3.64 -35.55 2.12
C VAL A 199 -2.25 -35.64 2.73
N GLY A 200 -1.91 -36.88 3.15
CA GLY A 200 -0.58 -37.21 3.65
C GLY A 200 -0.27 -36.52 5.01
N ALA A 201 1.01 -36.23 5.28
CA ALA A 201 1.44 -35.66 6.55
C ALA A 201 0.85 -34.27 6.82
N ALA A 202 0.46 -33.51 5.79
CA ALA A 202 -0.28 -32.26 5.97
C ALA A 202 -1.67 -32.48 6.61
N ASN A 203 -2.21 -33.68 6.55
CA ASN A 203 -3.46 -34.11 7.20
C ASN A 203 -3.22 -35.00 8.45
N GLY A 204 -2.00 -34.98 8.99
CA GLY A 204 -1.65 -35.72 10.20
C GLY A 204 -1.28 -37.21 9.99
N PHE A 205 -1.22 -37.72 8.75
CA PHE A 205 -0.75 -39.07 8.49
C PHE A 205 0.78 -39.11 8.45
N MET A 206 1.41 -39.59 9.52
CA MET A 206 2.87 -39.57 9.66
C MET A 206 3.57 -40.82 9.11
N ASP A 207 2.81 -41.83 8.68
CA ASP A 207 3.29 -43.03 8.03
C ASP A 207 3.16 -42.93 6.51
N THR A 208 4.19 -43.35 5.76
CA THR A 208 4.22 -43.21 4.29
C THR A 208 3.13 -44.06 3.59
N GLN A 209 2.80 -45.25 4.12
CA GLN A 209 1.72 -46.07 3.55
C GLN A 209 0.36 -45.39 3.70
N MET A 210 0.11 -44.78 4.88
CA MET A 210 -1.10 -44.03 5.13
C MET A 210 -1.18 -42.74 4.27
N CYS A 211 -0.04 -42.09 4.05
CA CYS A 211 0.03 -40.89 3.16
C CYS A 211 -0.41 -41.29 1.72
N LEU A 212 0.14 -42.37 1.18
CA LEU A 212 -0.18 -42.86 -0.17
C LEU A 212 -1.66 -43.27 -0.26
N GLY A 213 -2.16 -44.02 0.74
CA GLY A 213 -3.56 -44.45 0.80
C GLY A 213 -4.55 -43.28 0.87
N SER A 214 -4.25 -42.25 1.68
CA SER A 214 -5.08 -41.05 1.76
C SER A 214 -5.13 -40.31 0.44
N ALA A 215 -4.00 -40.15 -0.23
CA ALA A 215 -3.92 -39.48 -1.53
C ALA A 215 -4.70 -40.25 -2.61
N GLU A 216 -4.56 -41.58 -2.69
CA GLU A 216 -5.31 -42.42 -3.62
C GLU A 216 -6.82 -42.28 -3.41
N LYS A 217 -7.27 -42.39 -2.17
CA LYS A 217 -8.69 -42.25 -1.81
C LYS A 217 -9.28 -40.92 -2.29
N GLU A 218 -8.65 -39.80 -1.95
CA GLU A 218 -9.16 -38.47 -2.29
C GLU A 218 -9.10 -38.17 -3.78
N VAL A 219 -8.02 -38.57 -4.47
CA VAL A 219 -7.92 -38.48 -5.95
C VAL A 219 -9.05 -39.26 -6.64
N ASN A 220 -9.35 -40.46 -6.17
CA ASN A 220 -10.42 -41.29 -6.73
C ASN A 220 -11.80 -40.64 -6.54
N LEU A 221 -12.04 -39.95 -5.40
CA LEU A 221 -13.28 -39.20 -5.15
C LEU A 221 -13.41 -38.01 -6.12
N ILE A 222 -12.34 -37.24 -6.29
CA ILE A 222 -12.32 -36.10 -7.21
C ILE A 222 -12.52 -36.51 -8.65
N LEU A 223 -11.87 -37.59 -9.10
CA LEU A 223 -12.06 -38.12 -10.45
C LEU A 223 -13.52 -38.54 -10.71
N LYS A 224 -14.16 -39.21 -9.73
CA LYS A 224 -15.59 -39.52 -9.82
C LYS A 224 -16.47 -38.27 -9.90
N ALA A 225 -16.17 -37.22 -9.13
CA ALA A 225 -16.87 -35.96 -9.19
C ALA A 225 -16.75 -35.27 -10.56
N PHE A 226 -15.65 -35.53 -11.29
CA PHE A 226 -15.46 -35.07 -12.68
C PHE A 226 -16.04 -36.07 -13.73
N GLY A 227 -16.83 -37.07 -13.32
CA GLY A 227 -17.40 -38.06 -14.23
C GLY A 227 -16.35 -39.02 -14.86
N LYS A 228 -15.18 -39.14 -14.22
CA LYS A 228 -14.09 -40.02 -14.67
C LYS A 228 -14.09 -41.32 -13.86
N THR A 229 -13.78 -42.43 -14.51
CA THR A 229 -13.60 -43.72 -13.83
C THR A 229 -12.15 -43.84 -13.35
N PRO A 230 -11.91 -43.94 -12.01
CA PRO A 230 -10.57 -44.13 -11.49
C PRO A 230 -9.95 -45.44 -11.98
N LYS A 231 -8.71 -45.43 -12.45
CA LYS A 231 -7.96 -46.63 -12.78
C LYS A 231 -7.32 -47.19 -11.50
N LYS A 232 -7.52 -48.47 -11.19
CA LYS A 232 -6.82 -49.13 -10.09
C LYS A 232 -5.32 -49.12 -10.37
N LYS A 233 -4.55 -48.46 -9.51
CA LYS A 233 -3.07 -48.52 -9.50
C LYS A 233 -2.64 -49.25 -8.24
N LYS A 234 -1.63 -50.14 -8.37
CA LYS A 234 -1.01 -50.75 -7.21
C LYS A 234 -0.09 -49.74 -6.58
N LEU A 235 -0.36 -49.37 -5.32
CA LEU A 235 0.56 -48.51 -4.55
C LEU A 235 1.90 -49.23 -4.32
N PRO A 236 3.03 -48.49 -4.29
CA PRO A 236 4.31 -49.10 -3.92
C PRO A 236 4.23 -49.67 -2.50
N LYS A 237 4.92 -50.76 -2.27
CA LYS A 237 5.11 -51.29 -0.91
C LYS A 237 6.17 -50.44 -0.23
N VAL A 238 5.85 -49.98 0.96
CA VAL A 238 6.77 -49.17 1.82
C VAL A 238 6.83 -49.87 3.19
N GLU A 239 7.92 -49.65 3.88
CA GLU A 239 8.08 -50.06 5.28
C GLU A 239 7.09 -49.23 6.14
N ILE A 240 6.32 -49.95 6.99
CA ILE A 240 5.37 -49.29 7.90
C ILE A 240 6.13 -48.93 9.17
N THR A 241 6.27 -47.62 9.40
CA THR A 241 6.88 -47.06 10.61
C THR A 241 5.80 -46.42 11.44
N LYS A 242 5.47 -47.00 12.61
CA LYS A 242 4.50 -46.40 13.51
C LYS A 242 5.10 -45.09 14.08
N TYR A 243 4.35 -43.97 13.97
CA TYR A 243 4.75 -42.72 14.58
C TYR A 243 4.34 -42.70 16.06
N GLU A 244 5.33 -42.57 16.92
CA GLU A 244 5.15 -42.49 18.38
C GLU A 244 5.85 -41.25 18.91
N ILE A 245 5.17 -40.45 19.74
CA ILE A 245 5.64 -39.17 20.31
C ILE A 245 5.12 -39.00 21.71
N SER A 246 5.90 -38.37 22.61
CA SER A 246 5.48 -37.89 23.92
C SER A 246 5.64 -36.37 24.03
N PRO A 247 4.81 -35.68 24.84
CA PRO A 247 4.90 -34.24 24.98
C PRO A 247 6.20 -33.85 25.68
N LYS A 248 7.05 -33.08 24.99
CA LYS A 248 8.23 -32.42 25.55
C LYS A 248 8.50 -31.16 24.71
N TRP A 249 8.26 -30.00 25.32
CA TRP A 249 8.33 -28.71 24.64
C TRP A 249 9.61 -27.94 24.99
N SER A 250 10.02 -28.05 26.25
CA SER A 250 11.25 -27.42 26.74
C SER A 250 11.92 -28.25 27.85
N VAL A 251 13.18 -27.98 28.05
CA VAL A 251 13.99 -28.51 29.15
C VAL A 251 14.39 -27.35 30.07
N GLU A 252 14.21 -27.53 31.38
CA GLU A 252 14.65 -26.56 32.39
C GLU A 252 16.15 -26.60 32.58
N GLY A 253 16.76 -25.42 32.83
CA GLY A 253 18.17 -25.31 33.08
C GLY A 253 18.70 -23.87 33.13
N LYS A 254 20.01 -23.76 33.33
CA LYS A 254 20.70 -22.45 33.36
C LYS A 254 21.04 -22.01 31.96
N GLY A 255 20.44 -20.94 31.49
CA GLY A 255 20.65 -20.38 30.17
C GLY A 255 19.35 -20.03 29.49
N ARG A 256 19.44 -19.48 28.27
CA ARG A 256 18.27 -19.17 27.43
C ARG A 256 17.87 -20.41 26.62
N ALA A 257 16.57 -20.72 26.64
CA ALA A 257 15.98 -21.76 25.81
C ALA A 257 15.17 -21.05 24.70
N TRP A 258 15.69 -21.06 23.49
CA TRP A 258 15.15 -20.36 22.34
C TRP A 258 14.00 -21.14 21.69
N LEU A 259 12.93 -20.43 21.36
CA LEU A 259 11.76 -20.94 20.65
C LEU A 259 11.70 -20.39 19.21
N ASP A 260 11.80 -19.08 19.05
CA ASP A 260 11.81 -18.40 17.76
C ASP A 260 13.20 -17.77 17.53
N TYR A 261 13.98 -18.37 16.62
CA TYR A 261 15.33 -17.90 16.29
C TYR A 261 15.35 -16.66 15.38
N GLN A 262 14.23 -16.31 14.74
CA GLN A 262 14.17 -15.14 13.86
C GLN A 262 13.90 -13.85 14.65
N ASN A 263 13.16 -13.95 15.75
CA ASN A 263 12.82 -12.82 16.61
C ASN A 263 13.42 -12.93 18.01
N ASP A 264 14.35 -13.85 18.24
CA ASP A 264 15.05 -14.06 19.52
C ASP A 264 14.10 -14.26 20.72
N VAL A 265 13.03 -15.02 20.54
CA VAL A 265 12.05 -15.29 21.60
C VAL A 265 12.38 -16.57 22.34
N THR A 266 12.42 -16.50 23.67
CA THR A 266 12.74 -17.60 24.57
C THR A 266 11.51 -18.11 25.33
N VAL A 267 11.63 -19.25 26.01
CA VAL A 267 10.62 -19.77 26.94
C VAL A 267 10.28 -18.73 28.02
N LYS A 268 11.28 -18.00 28.55
CA LYS A 268 11.06 -16.97 29.57
C LYS A 268 10.25 -15.79 29.06
N ASP A 269 10.40 -15.39 27.81
CA ASP A 269 9.63 -14.28 27.24
C ASP A 269 8.13 -14.63 27.17
N ILE A 270 7.80 -15.89 26.83
CA ILE A 270 6.43 -16.37 26.86
C ILE A 270 5.88 -16.36 28.29
N GLN A 271 6.64 -16.87 29.26
CA GLN A 271 6.26 -16.87 30.68
C GLN A 271 6.08 -15.45 31.21
N GLN A 272 6.97 -14.53 30.87
CA GLN A 272 6.87 -13.11 31.24
C GLN A 272 5.61 -12.47 30.66
N SER A 273 5.28 -12.77 29.42
CA SER A 273 4.03 -12.24 28.80
C SER A 273 2.80 -12.60 29.63
N VAL A 274 2.75 -13.81 30.20
CA VAL A 274 1.64 -14.25 31.07
C VAL A 274 1.64 -13.51 32.39
N GLN A 275 2.83 -13.28 32.99
CA GLN A 275 2.95 -12.48 34.23
C GLN A 275 2.46 -11.05 34.03
N GLU A 276 2.67 -10.48 32.85
CA GLU A 276 2.19 -9.15 32.45
C GLU A 276 0.75 -9.17 31.90
N ASN A 277 0.03 -10.30 32.08
CA ASN A 277 -1.38 -10.50 31.73
C ASN A 277 -1.69 -10.61 30.23
N PHE A 278 -0.72 -10.86 29.37
CA PHE A 278 -0.94 -11.17 27.94
C PHE A 278 -1.18 -12.67 27.74
N LYS A 279 -2.33 -13.15 28.16
CA LYS A 279 -2.68 -14.59 28.25
C LYS A 279 -3.30 -15.17 26.98
N SER A 280 -3.73 -14.36 26.02
CA SER A 280 -4.21 -14.85 24.74
C SER A 280 -3.07 -15.04 23.75
N VAL A 281 -3.20 -16.03 22.88
CA VAL A 281 -2.22 -16.34 21.81
C VAL A 281 -1.85 -15.10 21.00
N GLU A 282 -2.84 -14.33 20.56
CA GLU A 282 -2.62 -13.16 19.70
C GLU A 282 -1.99 -11.97 20.46
N HIS A 283 -2.25 -11.84 21.76
CA HIS A 283 -1.59 -10.84 22.59
C HIS A 283 -0.14 -11.23 22.92
N MET A 284 0.09 -12.48 23.36
CA MET A 284 1.43 -13.02 23.58
C MET A 284 2.30 -12.87 22.33
N LYS A 285 1.77 -13.23 21.16
CA LYS A 285 2.45 -13.07 19.87
C LYS A 285 2.90 -11.62 19.62
N ARG A 286 2.02 -10.64 19.86
CA ARG A 286 2.34 -9.22 19.63
C ARG A 286 3.28 -8.64 20.68
N TYR A 287 3.18 -9.12 21.91
CA TYR A 287 4.07 -8.68 22.99
C TYR A 287 5.50 -9.19 22.81
N THR A 288 5.67 -10.47 22.46
CA THR A 288 6.97 -11.14 22.34
C THR A 288 7.54 -11.13 20.93
N THR A 289 6.75 -10.76 19.91
CA THR A 289 7.04 -10.96 18.48
C THR A 289 7.14 -12.41 18.02
N GLN A 290 6.74 -13.38 18.85
CA GLN A 290 6.71 -14.81 18.53
C GLN A 290 5.99 -15.11 17.22
N GLY A 291 6.66 -15.71 16.25
CA GLY A 291 6.09 -16.08 14.97
C GLY A 291 5.66 -14.89 14.09
N MET A 292 6.20 -13.69 14.33
CA MET A 292 5.92 -12.51 13.51
C MET A 292 6.92 -12.33 12.35
N ALA A 293 7.96 -13.13 12.29
CA ALA A 293 8.91 -13.11 11.19
C ALA A 293 8.33 -13.72 9.90
N ILE A 294 9.13 -13.75 8.85
CA ILE A 294 8.71 -14.20 7.49
C ILE A 294 8.27 -15.67 7.42
N ASP A 295 8.71 -16.48 8.36
CA ASP A 295 8.26 -17.88 8.48
C ASP A 295 6.90 -18.02 9.18
N GLN A 296 6.38 -16.96 9.79
CA GLN A 296 5.14 -16.95 10.58
C GLN A 296 5.11 -18.00 11.69
N GLY A 297 6.27 -18.35 12.25
CA GLY A 297 6.39 -19.33 13.34
C GLY A 297 6.08 -20.76 12.95
N LYS A 298 6.30 -21.17 11.69
CA LYS A 298 5.94 -22.51 11.21
C LYS A 298 6.52 -23.65 12.03
N ASN A 299 7.71 -23.49 12.56
CA ASN A 299 8.35 -24.51 13.41
C ASN A 299 8.27 -24.21 14.91
N SER A 300 8.10 -22.96 15.31
CA SER A 300 8.15 -22.52 16.70
C SER A 300 6.77 -22.38 17.38
N ASN A 301 5.70 -22.14 16.62
CA ASN A 301 4.38 -21.83 17.19
C ASN A 301 3.85 -22.93 18.13
N VAL A 302 3.91 -24.20 17.76
CA VAL A 302 3.32 -25.27 18.57
C VAL A 302 4.00 -25.38 19.95
N ALA A 303 5.34 -25.30 19.99
CA ALA A 303 6.07 -25.30 21.26
C ALA A 303 5.75 -24.05 22.09
N SER A 304 5.68 -22.88 21.47
CA SER A 304 5.32 -21.61 22.14
C SER A 304 3.91 -21.64 22.71
N LEU A 305 2.95 -22.22 21.98
CA LEU A 305 1.57 -22.39 22.46
C LEU A 305 1.46 -23.35 23.62
N ALA A 306 2.26 -24.43 23.61
CA ALA A 306 2.34 -25.35 24.73
C ALA A 306 2.91 -24.68 26.00
N ILE A 307 3.98 -23.90 25.87
CA ILE A 307 4.52 -23.11 26.98
C ILE A 307 3.49 -22.09 27.51
N LEU A 308 2.74 -21.44 26.61
CA LEU A 308 1.66 -20.51 26.99
C LEU A 308 0.52 -21.25 27.73
N ALA A 309 0.14 -22.41 27.23
CA ALA A 309 -0.87 -23.28 27.83
C ALA A 309 -0.49 -23.65 29.27
N ASP A 310 0.71 -24.16 29.47
CA ASP A 310 1.27 -24.50 30.81
C ASP A 310 1.29 -23.28 31.73
N ALA A 311 1.81 -22.15 31.26
CA ALA A 311 1.90 -20.92 32.06
C ALA A 311 0.54 -20.33 32.45
N THR A 312 -0.52 -20.61 31.67
CA THR A 312 -1.89 -20.15 31.94
C THR A 312 -2.78 -21.19 32.60
N GLY A 313 -2.29 -22.42 32.80
CA GLY A 313 -3.06 -23.54 33.33
C GLY A 313 -4.20 -24.03 32.43
N ARG A 314 -4.03 -23.89 31.08
CA ARG A 314 -5.01 -24.30 30.09
C ARG A 314 -4.49 -25.47 29.26
N GLY A 315 -5.41 -26.18 28.57
CA GLY A 315 -5.02 -27.13 27.53
C GLY A 315 -4.53 -26.42 26.25
N ILE A 316 -3.73 -27.10 25.43
CA ILE A 316 -3.29 -26.57 24.13
C ILE A 316 -4.50 -26.30 23.21
N PRO A 317 -5.51 -27.20 23.10
CA PRO A 317 -6.73 -26.94 22.31
C PRO A 317 -7.47 -25.66 22.75
N GLU A 318 -7.56 -25.42 24.06
CA GLU A 318 -8.21 -24.25 24.65
C GLU A 318 -7.42 -22.96 24.43
N THR A 319 -6.09 -23.03 24.47
CA THR A 319 -5.18 -21.93 24.18
C THR A 319 -5.30 -21.52 22.71
N GLY A 320 -5.51 -22.48 21.80
CA GLY A 320 -5.69 -22.27 20.38
C GLY A 320 -4.37 -22.01 19.62
N THR A 321 -4.49 -21.49 18.43
CA THR A 321 -3.32 -21.18 17.58
C THR A 321 -3.40 -19.77 17.00
N THR A 322 -2.28 -19.26 16.54
CA THR A 322 -2.19 -17.97 15.83
C THR A 322 -2.86 -18.04 14.47
N THR A 323 -3.33 -16.91 13.96
CA THR A 323 -3.88 -16.80 12.59
C THR A 323 -2.76 -16.73 11.57
N PHE A 324 -2.76 -17.65 10.62
CA PHE A 324 -1.85 -17.64 9.48
C PHE A 324 -2.47 -16.88 8.31
N ARG A 325 -1.65 -16.08 7.62
CA ARG A 325 -2.07 -15.19 6.53
C ARG A 325 -1.19 -15.35 5.29
N PRO A 326 -1.73 -15.10 4.06
CA PRO A 326 -0.88 -14.97 2.90
C PRO A 326 0.12 -13.78 3.06
N PRO A 327 1.32 -13.89 2.46
CA PRO A 327 1.84 -15.04 1.71
C PRO A 327 2.42 -16.13 2.62
N PHE A 328 2.28 -17.39 2.23
CA PHE A 328 2.86 -18.55 2.95
C PHE A 328 4.40 -18.53 2.96
N VAL A 329 5.00 -18.02 1.91
CA VAL A 329 6.45 -17.73 1.79
C VAL A 329 6.62 -16.32 1.27
N PRO A 330 7.75 -15.64 1.56
CA PRO A 330 8.03 -14.31 1.03
C PRO A 330 7.91 -14.27 -0.50
N VAL A 331 7.30 -13.20 -0.99
CA VAL A 331 7.09 -12.93 -2.42
C VAL A 331 7.79 -11.61 -2.74
N SER A 332 8.66 -11.63 -3.75
CA SER A 332 9.31 -10.39 -4.19
C SER A 332 8.29 -9.46 -4.86
N ILE A 333 8.39 -8.16 -4.62
CA ILE A 333 7.57 -7.15 -5.31
C ILE A 333 7.78 -7.25 -6.82
N ALA A 334 9.01 -7.53 -7.25
CA ALA A 334 9.36 -7.68 -8.66
C ALA A 334 8.57 -8.80 -9.37
N SER A 335 8.24 -9.90 -8.68
CA SER A 335 7.43 -10.98 -9.27
C SER A 335 5.99 -10.57 -9.63
N MET A 336 5.46 -9.53 -8.98
CA MET A 336 4.15 -8.94 -9.26
C MET A 336 4.23 -7.81 -10.30
N GLY A 337 5.43 -7.24 -10.51
CA GLY A 337 5.65 -6.06 -11.35
C GLY A 337 5.72 -6.36 -12.84
N LYS A 338 5.50 -7.61 -13.29
CA LYS A 338 5.67 -8.02 -14.70
C LYS A 338 7.02 -7.49 -15.20
N ASN A 339 7.57 -7.53 -16.20
CA ASN A 339 8.91 -7.05 -16.63
C ASN A 339 9.24 -5.56 -16.23
N ALA A 340 8.63 -5.08 -15.15
CA ALA A 340 8.72 -3.72 -14.73
C ALA A 340 10.12 -3.37 -14.22
N GLN A 341 10.89 -2.69 -15.06
CA GLN A 341 12.14 -2.01 -14.70
C GLN A 341 11.99 -0.52 -15.02
N GLY A 342 12.54 0.35 -14.19
CA GLY A 342 12.47 1.79 -14.41
C GLY A 342 11.01 2.28 -14.47
N ILE A 343 10.60 2.84 -15.59
CA ILE A 343 9.26 3.40 -15.84
C ILE A 343 8.16 2.33 -15.70
N GLY A 344 8.41 1.08 -16.05
CA GLY A 344 7.45 0.00 -15.89
C GLY A 344 7.18 -0.34 -14.42
N PHE A 345 8.12 -0.08 -13.51
CA PHE A 345 7.97 -0.29 -12.07
C PHE A 345 7.28 0.90 -11.37
N ALA A 346 7.57 2.12 -11.83
CA ALA A 346 6.90 3.35 -11.42
C ALA A 346 6.22 3.96 -12.66
N PRO A 347 4.94 3.61 -12.94
CA PRO A 347 4.28 4.07 -14.15
C PRO A 347 4.18 5.59 -14.17
N GLN A 348 4.57 6.17 -15.29
CA GLN A 348 4.47 7.60 -15.56
C GLN A 348 3.32 7.84 -16.54
N ARG A 349 2.49 8.84 -16.25
CA ARG A 349 1.45 9.29 -17.16
C ARG A 349 1.90 10.56 -17.82
N CYS A 350 1.98 10.53 -19.15
CA CYS A 350 2.38 11.67 -19.93
C CYS A 350 1.17 12.25 -20.68
N THR A 351 1.11 13.58 -20.79
CA THR A 351 0.12 14.25 -21.61
C THR A 351 0.50 14.13 -23.09
N THR A 352 -0.43 14.46 -23.98
CA THR A 352 -0.14 14.43 -25.42
C THR A 352 0.88 15.48 -25.86
N SER A 353 1.02 16.58 -25.10
CA SER A 353 2.03 17.64 -25.34
C SER A 353 3.40 17.36 -24.71
N HIS A 354 3.58 16.21 -24.05
CA HIS A 354 4.79 15.89 -23.27
C HIS A 354 6.07 16.02 -24.11
N ILE A 355 6.10 15.39 -25.27
CA ILE A 355 7.29 15.45 -26.15
C ILE A 355 7.51 16.89 -26.66
N ALA A 356 6.46 17.58 -27.09
CA ALA A 356 6.56 18.97 -27.52
C ALA A 356 7.09 19.91 -26.43
N SER A 357 6.80 19.60 -25.16
CA SER A 357 7.31 20.36 -24.01
C SER A 357 8.80 20.04 -23.74
N ILE A 358 9.18 18.77 -23.82
CA ILE A 358 10.60 18.34 -23.70
C ILE A 358 11.45 18.94 -24.81
N ASP A 359 10.98 18.96 -26.06
CA ASP A 359 11.68 19.56 -27.21
C ASP A 359 11.99 21.05 -26.95
N ARG A 360 11.23 21.71 -26.09
CA ARG A 360 11.42 23.11 -25.67
C ARG A 360 12.25 23.24 -24.38
N GLY A 361 12.83 22.15 -23.90
CA GLY A 361 13.68 22.13 -22.72
C GLY A 361 12.92 22.22 -21.38
N ALA A 362 11.61 22.04 -21.36
CA ALA A 362 10.82 22.15 -20.15
C ALA A 362 11.14 21.03 -19.15
N PRO A 363 11.56 21.34 -17.90
CA PRO A 363 11.62 20.38 -16.83
C PRO A 363 10.22 19.91 -16.45
N MET A 364 10.07 18.62 -16.14
CA MET A 364 8.79 18.02 -15.78
C MET A 364 8.62 17.91 -14.27
N VAL A 365 7.42 18.19 -13.78
CA VAL A 365 6.99 18.00 -12.39
C VAL A 365 5.86 16.99 -12.34
N GLU A 366 5.90 16.11 -11.32
CA GLU A 366 4.86 15.11 -11.09
C GLU A 366 3.66 15.71 -10.36
N SER A 367 2.45 15.41 -10.85
CA SER A 367 1.18 15.75 -10.22
C SER A 367 0.20 14.58 -10.41
N GLY A 368 -0.13 13.85 -9.35
CA GLY A 368 -1.03 12.71 -9.40
C GLY A 368 -0.62 11.63 -10.42
N LEU A 369 0.67 11.29 -10.50
CA LEU A 369 1.33 10.39 -11.46
C LEU A 369 1.44 10.96 -12.88
N TRP A 370 0.92 12.14 -13.16
CA TRP A 370 1.11 12.83 -14.43
C TRP A 370 2.35 13.71 -14.41
N TYR A 371 3.06 13.74 -15.53
CA TYR A 371 4.18 14.66 -15.77
C TYR A 371 3.69 15.90 -16.52
N ARG A 372 3.94 17.07 -15.93
CA ARG A 372 3.57 18.38 -16.48
C ARG A 372 4.79 19.28 -16.58
N PRO A 373 4.87 20.20 -17.56
CA PRO A 373 5.94 21.19 -17.64
C PRO A 373 5.94 22.07 -16.37
N SER A 374 7.10 22.17 -15.70
CA SER A 374 7.28 23.06 -14.56
C SER A 374 7.37 24.51 -15.03
N TYR A 375 8.23 24.76 -16.00
CA TYR A 375 8.43 26.02 -16.70
C TYR A 375 9.06 25.76 -18.08
N PHE A 376 9.11 26.78 -18.94
CA PHE A 376 9.76 26.72 -20.23
C PHE A 376 10.96 27.68 -20.23
N PRO A 377 12.21 27.19 -20.22
CA PRO A 377 13.39 28.05 -20.19
C PRO A 377 13.56 28.81 -21.52
N ASP A 378 14.07 30.05 -21.45
CA ASP A 378 14.44 30.84 -22.60
C ASP A 378 15.95 31.16 -22.60
N PHE A 379 16.43 31.59 -23.75
CA PHE A 379 17.87 31.87 -23.95
C PHE A 379 18.33 32.99 -22.98
N GLY A 380 19.41 32.69 -22.24
CA GLY A 380 20.00 33.63 -21.25
C GLY A 380 19.44 33.52 -19.86
N GLU A 381 18.37 32.76 -19.63
CA GLU A 381 17.85 32.47 -18.27
C GLU A 381 18.77 31.45 -17.58
N THR A 382 19.07 31.69 -16.30
CA THR A 382 20.00 30.87 -15.50
C THR A 382 19.34 30.08 -14.38
N ASN A 383 18.07 30.36 -14.11
CA ASN A 383 17.31 29.67 -13.05
C ASN A 383 15.81 29.69 -13.37
N TRP A 384 15.09 28.73 -12.78
CA TRP A 384 13.66 28.52 -12.96
C TRP A 384 12.80 29.76 -12.68
N ARG A 385 13.26 30.60 -11.73
CA ARG A 385 12.52 31.77 -11.31
C ARG A 385 12.43 32.82 -12.42
N GLN A 386 13.49 33.03 -13.19
CA GLN A 386 13.49 33.97 -14.32
C GLN A 386 12.48 33.55 -15.39
N SER A 387 12.42 32.23 -15.70
CA SER A 387 11.43 31.67 -16.62
C SER A 387 10.01 31.86 -16.09
N CYS A 388 9.77 31.56 -14.81
CA CYS A 388 8.47 31.71 -14.17
C CYS A 388 8.00 33.18 -14.20
N ASP A 389 8.86 34.13 -13.82
CA ASP A 389 8.50 35.57 -13.79
C ASP A 389 8.17 36.06 -15.22
N ARG A 390 8.96 35.69 -16.22
CA ARG A 390 8.68 36.01 -17.64
C ARG A 390 7.36 35.42 -18.11
N GLU A 391 7.09 34.16 -17.78
CA GLU A 391 5.84 33.50 -18.17
C GLU A 391 4.62 34.18 -17.51
N VAL A 392 4.71 34.59 -16.26
CA VAL A 392 3.64 35.35 -15.59
C VAL A 392 3.39 36.68 -16.28
N GLU A 393 4.45 37.47 -16.53
CA GLU A 393 4.35 38.74 -17.24
C GLU A 393 3.77 38.56 -18.65
N MET A 394 4.21 37.53 -19.38
CA MET A 394 3.71 37.18 -20.70
C MET A 394 2.20 36.91 -20.69
N VAL A 395 1.71 36.14 -19.71
CA VAL A 395 0.28 35.85 -19.59
C VAL A 395 -0.51 37.13 -19.24
N ARG A 396 0.04 38.00 -18.39
CA ARG A 396 -0.60 39.28 -18.02
C ARG A 396 -0.67 40.30 -19.15
N THR A 397 0.32 40.31 -20.04
CA THR A 397 0.46 41.33 -21.11
C THR A 397 0.04 40.86 -22.51
N ASN A 398 0.11 39.56 -22.77
CA ASN A 398 -0.12 38.98 -24.08
C ASN A 398 -1.07 37.78 -24.03
N VAL A 399 -0.54 36.56 -24.24
CA VAL A 399 -1.28 35.30 -24.19
C VAL A 399 -0.34 34.14 -23.87
N GLY A 400 -0.78 33.29 -22.96
CA GLY A 400 -0.08 32.06 -22.64
C GLY A 400 -0.91 30.80 -22.93
N VAL A 401 -0.24 29.69 -23.22
CA VAL A 401 -0.81 28.36 -23.45
C VAL A 401 -0.27 27.40 -22.40
N CYS A 402 -1.16 26.78 -21.60
CA CYS A 402 -0.80 25.80 -20.59
C CYS A 402 -1.53 24.47 -20.82
N ASP A 403 -0.81 23.36 -20.72
CA ASP A 403 -1.43 22.03 -20.77
C ASP A 403 -2.12 21.73 -19.44
N VAL A 404 -3.46 21.61 -19.46
CA VAL A 404 -4.32 21.24 -18.33
C VAL A 404 -5.01 19.90 -18.56
N SER A 405 -4.50 19.08 -19.47
CA SER A 405 -5.05 17.76 -19.82
C SER A 405 -5.11 16.79 -18.66
N THR A 406 -4.35 17.02 -17.61
CA THR A 406 -4.25 16.13 -16.43
C THR A 406 -5.40 16.27 -15.45
N LEU A 407 -6.18 17.37 -15.52
CA LEU A 407 -7.39 17.52 -14.71
C LEU A 407 -8.33 16.34 -14.96
N GLY A 408 -8.87 15.77 -13.88
CA GLY A 408 -9.87 14.72 -14.02
C GLY A 408 -11.07 15.22 -14.82
N LYS A 409 -11.50 14.47 -15.82
CA LYS A 409 -12.67 14.77 -16.64
C LYS A 409 -13.62 13.59 -16.58
N ILE A 410 -14.84 13.83 -16.13
CA ILE A 410 -15.89 12.83 -15.98
C ILE A 410 -17.10 13.28 -16.76
N ASP A 411 -17.46 12.51 -17.79
CA ASP A 411 -18.75 12.70 -18.50
C ASP A 411 -19.85 12.03 -17.70
N ILE A 412 -20.93 12.75 -17.42
CA ILE A 412 -22.11 12.28 -16.70
C ILE A 412 -23.32 12.49 -17.60
N GLN A 413 -24.03 11.43 -17.93
CA GLN A 413 -25.15 11.44 -18.84
C GLN A 413 -26.36 10.71 -18.25
N GLY A 414 -27.55 11.23 -18.51
CA GLY A 414 -28.81 10.63 -18.10
C GLY A 414 -29.79 11.63 -17.53
N PRO A 415 -31.08 11.28 -17.45
CA PRO A 415 -32.12 12.15 -16.91
C PRO A 415 -31.88 12.58 -15.47
N ASP A 416 -31.29 11.70 -14.66
CA ASP A 416 -31.01 11.96 -13.24
C ASP A 416 -29.59 12.51 -12.97
N ALA A 417 -28.83 12.85 -14.01
CA ALA A 417 -27.47 13.42 -13.87
C ALA A 417 -27.46 14.68 -12.99
N HIS A 418 -28.45 15.54 -13.11
CA HIS A 418 -28.61 16.74 -12.29
C HIS A 418 -28.85 16.43 -10.80
N ARG A 419 -29.53 15.32 -10.49
CA ARG A 419 -29.80 14.86 -9.12
C ARG A 419 -28.50 14.36 -8.45
N MET A 420 -27.71 13.59 -9.19
CA MET A 420 -26.38 13.15 -8.74
C MET A 420 -25.51 14.37 -8.39
N LEU A 421 -25.43 15.35 -9.29
CA LEU A 421 -24.63 16.57 -9.09
C LEU A 421 -25.15 17.40 -7.90
N ASP A 422 -26.45 17.53 -7.73
CA ASP A 422 -27.02 18.19 -6.56
C ASP A 422 -26.72 17.46 -5.24
N PHE A 423 -26.58 16.13 -5.28
CA PHE A 423 -26.32 15.34 -4.10
C PHE A 423 -24.84 15.35 -3.67
N VAL A 424 -23.90 15.36 -4.64
CA VAL A 424 -22.46 15.33 -4.34
C VAL A 424 -21.84 16.71 -4.16
N TYR A 425 -22.40 17.76 -4.77
CA TYR A 425 -21.92 19.13 -4.60
C TYR A 425 -22.71 19.90 -3.54
N THR A 426 -22.07 20.87 -2.90
CA THR A 426 -22.71 21.76 -1.91
C THR A 426 -23.71 22.74 -2.54
N ASN A 427 -23.45 23.17 -3.77
CA ASN A 427 -24.30 24.11 -4.53
C ASN A 427 -25.19 23.35 -5.54
N MET A 428 -26.19 24.06 -6.09
CA MET A 428 -27.22 23.47 -6.98
C MET A 428 -26.74 23.40 -8.42
N PHE A 429 -26.84 22.23 -9.05
CA PHE A 429 -26.57 22.01 -10.48
C PHE A 429 -27.79 21.77 -11.31
N SER A 430 -28.93 21.39 -10.71
CA SER A 430 -30.23 21.30 -11.39
C SER A 430 -30.65 22.63 -12.04
N THR A 431 -30.22 23.75 -11.48
CA THR A 431 -30.51 25.10 -12.03
C THR A 431 -29.47 25.57 -13.05
N LEU A 432 -28.44 24.78 -13.35
CA LEU A 432 -27.46 25.13 -14.37
C LEU A 432 -28.07 25.05 -15.75
N LYS A 433 -28.02 26.14 -16.54
CA LYS A 433 -28.53 26.17 -17.89
C LYS A 433 -27.61 25.43 -18.85
N VAL A 434 -28.17 24.85 -19.91
CA VAL A 434 -27.36 24.30 -21.02
C VAL A 434 -26.45 25.40 -21.59
N GLY A 435 -25.22 25.03 -21.93
CA GLY A 435 -24.18 25.95 -22.40
C GLY A 435 -23.51 26.76 -21.30
N LYS A 436 -23.71 26.41 -20.02
CA LYS A 436 -23.09 27.09 -18.88
C LYS A 436 -22.21 26.14 -18.03
N VAL A 437 -21.27 26.77 -17.36
CA VAL A 437 -20.35 26.12 -16.38
C VAL A 437 -20.68 26.63 -14.98
N ARG A 438 -20.44 25.83 -13.98
CA ARG A 438 -20.52 26.23 -12.57
C ARG A 438 -19.39 25.59 -11.79
N TYR A 439 -18.72 26.40 -10.96
CA TYR A 439 -17.76 25.89 -9.97
C TYR A 439 -18.52 25.25 -8.82
N GLY A 440 -18.05 24.11 -8.33
CA GLY A 440 -18.65 23.33 -7.26
C GLY A 440 -17.65 22.88 -6.21
N LEU A 441 -18.14 22.67 -4.99
CA LEU A 441 -17.38 22.17 -3.87
C LEU A 441 -18.00 20.87 -3.37
N MET A 442 -17.21 19.81 -3.23
CA MET A 442 -17.65 18.52 -2.69
C MET A 442 -17.20 18.36 -1.25
N LEU A 443 -18.06 17.78 -0.42
CA LEU A 443 -17.73 17.41 0.96
C LEU A 443 -17.65 15.89 1.11
N ARG A 444 -16.85 15.44 2.07
CA ARG A 444 -16.94 14.10 2.63
C ARG A 444 -18.10 14.04 3.61
N GLU A 445 -18.49 12.83 4.01
CA GLU A 445 -19.57 12.58 4.98
C GLU A 445 -19.32 13.25 6.34
N ASP A 446 -18.05 13.48 6.69
CA ASP A 446 -17.65 14.15 7.94
C ASP A 446 -17.74 15.68 7.90
N GLY A 447 -18.10 16.26 6.75
CA GLY A 447 -18.31 17.70 6.54
C GLY A 447 -17.08 18.48 6.09
N HIS A 448 -15.93 17.81 5.89
CA HIS A 448 -14.73 18.45 5.34
C HIS A 448 -14.73 18.42 3.82
N VAL A 449 -14.03 19.37 3.22
CA VAL A 449 -13.91 19.48 1.77
C VAL A 449 -13.12 18.27 1.23
N MET A 450 -13.66 17.63 0.20
CA MET A 450 -13.03 16.51 -0.49
C MET A 450 -12.31 16.94 -1.76
N ASP A 451 -12.96 17.71 -2.59
CA ASP A 451 -12.44 18.24 -3.86
C ASP A 451 -13.28 19.44 -4.33
N ASP A 452 -12.76 20.15 -5.30
CA ASP A 452 -13.42 21.24 -6.00
C ASP A 452 -13.26 21.08 -7.51
N GLY A 453 -14.08 21.77 -8.27
CA GLY A 453 -13.96 21.74 -9.72
C GLY A 453 -15.08 22.46 -10.44
N THR A 454 -14.99 22.48 -11.76
CA THR A 454 -16.04 23.04 -12.61
C THR A 454 -16.87 21.92 -13.25
N THR A 455 -18.16 22.15 -13.37
CA THR A 455 -19.06 21.26 -14.12
C THR A 455 -19.79 22.07 -15.19
N ALA A 456 -19.67 21.61 -16.42
CA ALA A 456 -20.29 22.18 -17.60
C ALA A 456 -21.50 21.38 -18.00
N ARG A 457 -22.61 22.03 -18.38
CA ARG A 457 -23.82 21.38 -18.96
C ARG A 457 -23.82 21.56 -20.47
N LEU A 458 -23.41 20.53 -21.22
CA LEU A 458 -23.30 20.57 -22.68
C LEU A 458 -24.67 20.42 -23.37
N THR A 459 -25.50 19.52 -22.85
CA THR A 459 -26.89 19.31 -23.33
C THR A 459 -27.83 19.13 -22.12
N GLU A 460 -29.09 18.90 -22.37
CA GLU A 460 -30.13 18.72 -21.33
C GLU A 460 -29.67 17.66 -20.28
N ASN A 461 -29.15 16.53 -20.75
CA ASN A 461 -28.78 15.38 -19.90
C ASN A 461 -27.30 15.02 -19.98
N HIS A 462 -26.43 15.93 -20.43
CA HIS A 462 -24.98 15.68 -20.53
C HIS A 462 -24.21 16.76 -19.82
N TYR A 463 -23.45 16.34 -18.81
CA TYR A 463 -22.55 17.18 -18.04
C TYR A 463 -21.11 16.69 -18.15
N VAL A 464 -20.17 17.63 -18.08
CA VAL A 464 -18.73 17.35 -17.97
C VAL A 464 -18.24 17.94 -16.67
N MET A 465 -17.86 17.08 -15.74
CA MET A 465 -17.28 17.43 -14.45
C MET A 465 -15.76 17.44 -14.55
N THR A 466 -15.09 18.47 -14.05
CA THR A 466 -13.64 18.47 -13.82
C THR A 466 -13.33 18.30 -12.35
N THR A 467 -12.18 17.69 -12.05
CA THR A 467 -11.67 17.45 -10.68
C THR A 467 -10.20 17.84 -10.60
N THR A 468 -9.69 18.03 -9.40
CA THR A 468 -8.24 18.10 -9.19
C THR A 468 -7.57 16.85 -9.78
N THR A 469 -6.40 17.01 -10.40
CA THR A 469 -5.64 15.90 -11.03
C THR A 469 -5.45 14.71 -10.09
N ALA A 470 -5.02 14.97 -8.86
CA ALA A 470 -4.77 13.92 -7.87
C ALA A 470 -6.07 13.28 -7.31
N ALA A 471 -7.18 14.02 -7.30
CA ALA A 471 -8.46 13.56 -6.76
C ALA A 471 -9.34 12.80 -7.76
N ALA A 472 -9.00 12.76 -9.05
CA ALA A 472 -9.84 12.18 -10.10
C ALA A 472 -10.34 10.76 -9.78
N GLY A 473 -9.45 9.88 -9.31
CA GLY A 473 -9.83 8.52 -8.92
C GLY A 473 -10.65 8.44 -7.63
N GLN A 474 -10.47 9.38 -6.71
CA GLN A 474 -11.26 9.47 -5.47
C GLN A 474 -12.69 9.91 -5.80
N VAL A 475 -12.84 10.93 -6.64
CA VAL A 475 -14.15 11.43 -7.08
C VAL A 475 -14.91 10.34 -7.86
N MET A 476 -14.26 9.63 -8.78
CA MET A 476 -14.89 8.49 -9.47
C MET A 476 -15.45 7.45 -8.49
N ARG A 477 -14.66 7.02 -7.52
CA ARG A 477 -15.13 6.06 -6.49
C ARG A 477 -16.27 6.61 -5.64
N HIS A 478 -16.26 7.91 -5.38
CA HIS A 478 -17.34 8.57 -4.65
C HIS A 478 -18.65 8.58 -5.45
N LEU A 479 -18.59 8.89 -6.74
CA LEU A 479 -19.77 8.81 -7.64
C LEU A 479 -20.29 7.37 -7.76
N ASP A 480 -19.38 6.38 -7.91
CA ASP A 480 -19.73 4.95 -7.93
C ASP A 480 -20.46 4.54 -6.65
N PHE A 481 -19.94 4.94 -5.48
CA PHE A 481 -20.58 4.64 -4.19
C PHE A 481 -21.97 5.26 -4.09
N VAL A 482 -22.11 6.54 -4.47
CA VAL A 482 -23.41 7.23 -4.46
C VAL A 482 -24.42 6.51 -5.36
N HIS A 483 -24.03 6.21 -6.59
CA HIS A 483 -24.94 5.59 -7.54
C HIS A 483 -25.26 4.14 -7.19
N GLN A 484 -24.25 3.32 -6.89
CA GLN A 484 -24.47 1.87 -6.69
C GLN A 484 -25.02 1.51 -5.31
N CYS A 485 -24.71 2.31 -4.28
CA CYS A 485 -25.07 1.99 -2.90
C CYS A 485 -26.18 2.86 -2.32
N LEU A 486 -26.25 4.16 -2.68
CA LEU A 486 -27.22 5.07 -2.09
C LEU A 486 -28.42 5.30 -2.99
N HIS A 487 -28.20 5.39 -4.31
CA HIS A 487 -29.24 5.74 -5.29
C HIS A 487 -29.15 4.88 -6.55
N PRO A 488 -29.25 3.56 -6.45
CA PRO A 488 -29.19 2.67 -7.62
C PRO A 488 -30.37 2.81 -8.56
N GLU A 489 -31.44 3.49 -8.15
CA GLU A 489 -32.63 3.76 -8.93
C GLU A 489 -32.48 4.94 -9.91
N TRP A 490 -31.42 5.74 -9.82
CA TRP A 490 -31.23 6.87 -10.73
C TRP A 490 -30.77 6.41 -12.11
N ASP A 491 -31.41 6.93 -13.12
CA ASP A 491 -31.10 6.67 -14.53
C ASP A 491 -30.01 7.62 -15.02
N LEU A 492 -28.76 7.21 -14.83
CA LEU A 492 -27.58 7.92 -15.29
C LEU A 492 -26.39 6.97 -15.51
N SER A 493 -25.46 7.44 -16.30
CA SER A 493 -24.14 6.81 -16.50
C SER A 493 -23.05 7.85 -16.40
N PHE A 494 -21.88 7.47 -15.87
CA PHE A 494 -20.72 8.35 -15.85
C PHE A 494 -19.45 7.56 -16.12
N ILE A 495 -18.49 8.23 -16.77
CA ILE A 495 -17.24 7.62 -17.19
C ILE A 495 -16.11 8.64 -17.12
N SER A 496 -14.94 8.19 -16.67
CA SER A 496 -13.72 9.00 -16.76
C SER A 496 -13.28 9.09 -18.23
N VAL A 497 -13.17 10.32 -18.71
CA VAL A 497 -12.69 10.63 -20.06
C VAL A 497 -11.40 11.44 -20.06
N THR A 498 -10.66 11.38 -18.94
CA THR A 498 -9.44 12.16 -18.73
C THR A 498 -8.41 11.94 -19.83
N GLU A 499 -8.17 10.68 -20.22
CA GLU A 499 -7.21 10.33 -21.27
C GLU A 499 -7.76 10.50 -22.69
N GLN A 500 -9.06 10.72 -22.85
CA GLN A 500 -9.68 10.85 -24.16
C GLN A 500 -9.60 12.28 -24.72
N TRP A 501 -9.37 13.27 -23.83
CA TRP A 501 -9.38 14.67 -24.15
C TRP A 501 -8.07 15.35 -23.75
N ALA A 502 -7.32 15.83 -24.73
CA ALA A 502 -6.26 16.82 -24.51
C ALA A 502 -6.93 18.18 -24.28
N GLN A 503 -6.51 18.89 -23.23
CA GLN A 503 -7.12 20.18 -22.84
C GLN A 503 -6.03 21.21 -22.54
N PHE A 504 -6.20 22.40 -23.13
CA PHE A 504 -5.25 23.50 -23.04
C PHE A 504 -5.96 24.76 -22.52
N SER A 505 -5.34 25.40 -21.52
CA SER A 505 -5.74 26.73 -21.06
C SER A 505 -5.04 27.78 -21.89
N ILE A 506 -5.81 28.72 -22.42
CA ILE A 506 -5.35 29.87 -23.20
C ILE A 506 -5.74 31.10 -22.41
N ALA A 507 -4.76 31.82 -21.84
CA ALA A 507 -4.99 32.89 -20.89
C ALA A 507 -4.22 34.16 -21.27
N GLY A 508 -4.84 35.30 -21.07
CA GLY A 508 -4.27 36.63 -21.30
C GLY A 508 -5.15 37.53 -22.19
N PRO A 509 -4.80 38.82 -22.34
CA PRO A 509 -5.58 39.80 -23.10
C PRO A 509 -5.88 39.37 -24.54
N LYS A 510 -4.94 38.69 -25.19
CA LYS A 510 -5.06 38.20 -26.59
C LYS A 510 -5.65 36.77 -26.70
N SER A 511 -6.16 36.21 -25.61
CA SER A 511 -6.69 34.83 -25.61
C SER A 511 -7.86 34.63 -26.58
N GLN A 512 -8.74 35.63 -26.75
CA GLN A 512 -9.84 35.56 -27.71
C GLN A 512 -9.36 35.56 -29.17
N GLU A 513 -8.32 36.30 -29.49
CA GLU A 513 -7.69 36.32 -30.79
C GLU A 513 -7.05 34.95 -31.11
N LEU A 514 -6.27 34.41 -30.18
CA LEU A 514 -5.63 33.12 -30.33
C LEU A 514 -6.65 31.97 -30.49
N ILE A 515 -7.70 31.95 -29.67
CA ILE A 515 -8.70 30.87 -29.75
C ILE A 515 -9.45 30.93 -31.08
N ASN A 516 -9.80 32.10 -31.56
CA ASN A 516 -10.47 32.27 -32.84
C ASN A 516 -9.63 31.86 -34.06
N ALA A 517 -8.30 31.81 -33.93
CA ALA A 517 -7.42 31.33 -34.99
C ALA A 517 -7.50 29.79 -35.20
N VAL A 518 -8.12 29.05 -34.28
CA VAL A 518 -8.26 27.59 -34.35
C VAL A 518 -9.70 27.11 -34.36
N LEU A 519 -10.69 28.00 -34.14
CA LEU A 519 -12.09 27.65 -34.17
C LEU A 519 -12.65 27.73 -35.62
N ASP A 520 -13.52 26.79 -36.00
CA ASP A 520 -14.20 26.81 -37.30
C ASP A 520 -15.13 28.02 -37.44
N GLN A 521 -15.65 28.50 -36.32
CA GLN A 521 -16.47 29.71 -36.24
C GLN A 521 -15.97 30.61 -35.11
N PRO A 522 -15.70 31.88 -35.38
CA PRO A 522 -15.20 32.79 -34.38
C PRO A 522 -16.27 33.11 -33.32
N ILE A 523 -15.81 33.36 -32.10
CA ILE A 523 -16.61 33.76 -30.95
C ILE A 523 -16.24 35.17 -30.48
N THR A 524 -17.20 35.84 -29.81
CA THR A 524 -16.97 37.10 -29.12
C THR A 524 -17.32 36.97 -27.64
N SER A 525 -16.95 37.96 -26.82
CA SER A 525 -17.31 37.98 -25.42
C SER A 525 -18.83 38.04 -25.18
N GLU A 526 -19.63 38.55 -26.15
CA GLU A 526 -21.08 38.58 -26.09
C GLU A 526 -21.70 37.23 -26.47
N THR A 527 -21.21 36.60 -27.53
CA THR A 527 -21.73 35.32 -28.01
C THR A 527 -21.28 34.15 -27.11
N PHE A 528 -20.13 34.29 -26.47
CA PHE A 528 -19.58 33.29 -25.54
C PHE A 528 -19.12 33.95 -24.22
N PRO A 529 -20.07 34.39 -23.36
CA PRO A 529 -19.74 35.10 -22.12
C PRO A 529 -19.08 34.23 -21.08
N TYR A 530 -18.49 34.83 -20.04
CA TYR A 530 -17.86 34.13 -18.93
C TYR A 530 -18.76 33.03 -18.34
N MET A 531 -18.17 31.88 -17.98
CA MET A 531 -18.85 30.65 -17.54
C MET A 531 -19.75 30.05 -18.63
N SER A 532 -19.40 30.17 -19.89
CA SER A 532 -20.04 29.46 -21.01
C SER A 532 -19.24 28.20 -21.38
N CYS A 533 -19.97 27.22 -21.95
CA CYS A 533 -19.39 26.01 -22.55
C CYS A 533 -20.15 25.63 -23.83
N ALA A 534 -19.45 24.96 -24.74
CA ALA A 534 -20.07 24.39 -25.96
C ALA A 534 -19.21 23.22 -26.50
N SER A 535 -19.91 22.31 -27.21
CA SER A 535 -19.24 21.50 -28.21
C SER A 535 -19.09 22.36 -29.47
N ILE A 536 -17.86 22.42 -30.03
CA ILE A 536 -17.51 23.38 -31.08
C ILE A 536 -16.55 22.75 -32.09
N GLY A 537 -16.59 23.23 -33.32
CA GLY A 537 -15.62 22.82 -34.34
C GLY A 537 -14.25 23.46 -34.14
N VAL A 538 -13.22 22.65 -34.17
CA VAL A 538 -11.81 23.03 -34.01
C VAL A 538 -11.02 22.44 -35.17
N LEU A 539 -10.69 23.25 -36.18
CA LEU A 539 -9.96 22.81 -37.37
C LEU A 539 -10.61 21.60 -38.08
N GLY A 540 -11.95 21.58 -38.14
CA GLY A 540 -12.75 20.51 -38.74
C GLY A 540 -13.04 19.31 -37.83
N GLU A 541 -12.53 19.29 -36.62
CA GLU A 541 -12.76 18.23 -35.61
C GLU A 541 -13.73 18.73 -34.52
N LEU A 542 -14.45 17.81 -33.88
CA LEU A 542 -15.32 18.15 -32.76
C LEU A 542 -14.51 18.33 -31.48
N GLY A 543 -14.50 19.53 -30.95
CA GLY A 543 -13.88 19.90 -29.67
C GLY A 543 -14.89 20.33 -28.62
N ARG A 544 -14.40 20.71 -27.47
CA ARG A 544 -15.14 21.33 -26.37
C ARG A 544 -14.46 22.65 -26.00
N LEU A 545 -15.24 23.70 -25.78
CA LEU A 545 -14.72 24.99 -25.36
C LEU A 545 -15.41 25.43 -24.07
N PHE A 546 -14.62 25.95 -23.14
CA PHE A 546 -15.08 26.47 -21.85
C PHE A 546 -14.48 27.86 -21.66
N ARG A 547 -15.30 28.87 -21.29
CA ARG A 547 -14.81 30.19 -20.91
C ARG A 547 -14.68 30.26 -19.40
N ILE A 548 -13.59 29.71 -18.90
CA ILE A 548 -13.22 29.66 -17.50
C ILE A 548 -11.76 30.12 -17.35
N SER A 549 -11.38 30.56 -16.14
CA SER A 549 -10.04 31.07 -15.86
C SER A 549 -9.56 30.60 -14.51
N PHE A 550 -8.35 30.06 -14.46
CA PHE A 550 -7.61 29.76 -13.23
C PHE A 550 -6.43 30.74 -13.02
N SER A 551 -6.06 31.50 -14.05
CA SER A 551 -5.01 32.53 -14.00
C SER A 551 -5.53 33.90 -13.54
N GLY A 552 -6.86 34.09 -13.50
CA GLY A 552 -7.48 35.38 -13.27
C GLY A 552 -7.58 36.28 -14.51
N GLU A 553 -6.92 35.89 -15.63
CA GLU A 553 -6.98 36.62 -16.90
C GLU A 553 -8.22 36.21 -17.72
N HIS A 554 -8.46 36.97 -18.80
CA HIS A 554 -9.39 36.53 -19.85
C HIS A 554 -8.89 35.23 -20.42
N ALA A 555 -9.65 34.15 -20.25
CA ALA A 555 -9.16 32.80 -20.56
C ALA A 555 -10.23 31.90 -21.15
N TYR A 556 -9.76 30.92 -21.89
CA TYR A 556 -10.54 29.81 -22.43
C TYR A 556 -9.80 28.49 -22.15
N GLU A 557 -10.56 27.43 -21.97
CA GLU A 557 -10.02 26.08 -22.04
C GLU A 557 -10.62 25.36 -23.26
N ILE A 558 -9.75 24.90 -24.14
CA ILE A 558 -10.12 24.13 -25.34
C ILE A 558 -9.73 22.67 -25.15
N ALA A 559 -10.65 21.77 -25.38
CA ALA A 559 -10.41 20.33 -25.37
C ALA A 559 -10.65 19.71 -26.74
N ILE A 560 -9.76 18.83 -27.18
CA ILE A 560 -9.82 18.08 -28.44
C ILE A 560 -9.58 16.59 -28.15
N PRO A 561 -10.07 15.65 -28.98
CA PRO A 561 -9.71 14.25 -28.83
C PRO A 561 -8.18 14.07 -28.75
N SER A 562 -7.71 13.27 -27.78
CA SER A 562 -6.28 13.21 -27.40
C SER A 562 -5.34 12.90 -28.56
N ARG A 563 -5.80 12.17 -29.57
CA ARG A 563 -5.00 11.88 -30.80
C ARG A 563 -4.51 13.14 -31.55
N TYR A 564 -5.15 14.28 -31.35
CA TYR A 564 -4.80 15.57 -31.97
C TYR A 564 -4.10 16.52 -30.97
N GLY A 565 -3.93 16.11 -29.72
CA GLY A 565 -3.49 16.99 -28.66
C GLY A 565 -2.11 17.59 -28.89
N GLU A 566 -1.11 16.81 -29.33
CA GLU A 566 0.22 17.33 -29.61
C GLU A 566 0.18 18.35 -30.75
N SER A 567 -0.53 18.03 -31.86
CA SER A 567 -0.64 18.91 -33.02
C SER A 567 -1.28 20.25 -32.67
N LEU A 568 -2.38 20.20 -31.86
CA LEU A 568 -3.04 21.42 -31.42
C LEU A 568 -2.15 22.24 -30.49
N PHE A 569 -1.44 21.58 -29.54
CA PHE A 569 -0.51 22.28 -28.65
C PHE A 569 0.58 23.02 -29.42
N ARG A 570 1.25 22.34 -30.36
CA ARG A 570 2.29 22.94 -31.19
C ARG A 570 1.76 24.14 -31.99
N LEU A 571 0.57 24.03 -32.56
CA LEU A 571 -0.06 25.10 -33.30
C LEU A 571 -0.42 26.29 -32.40
N LEU A 572 -1.07 26.04 -31.26
CA LEU A 572 -1.45 27.10 -30.32
C LEU A 572 -0.22 27.86 -29.82
N VAL A 573 0.86 27.13 -29.48
CA VAL A 573 2.10 27.76 -29.01
C VAL A 573 2.75 28.58 -30.14
N SER A 574 2.83 28.06 -31.37
CA SER A 574 3.37 28.80 -32.49
C SER A 574 2.60 30.10 -32.77
N ARG A 575 1.24 30.03 -32.73
CA ARG A 575 0.42 31.22 -32.93
C ARG A 575 0.52 32.21 -31.75
N ALA A 576 0.67 31.71 -30.53
CA ALA A 576 0.91 32.54 -29.36
C ALA A 576 2.24 33.31 -29.49
N GLU A 577 3.30 32.64 -29.92
CA GLU A 577 4.62 33.25 -30.16
C GLU A 577 4.57 34.36 -31.24
N GLU A 578 3.81 34.17 -32.30
CA GLU A 578 3.56 35.21 -33.32
C GLU A 578 2.89 36.48 -32.72
N MET A 579 2.13 36.31 -31.62
CA MET A 579 1.46 37.39 -30.89
C MET A 579 2.30 37.98 -29.74
N GLY A 580 3.55 37.50 -29.54
CA GLY A 580 4.41 37.85 -28.41
C GLY A 580 4.09 37.08 -27.13
N GLY A 581 3.33 36.02 -27.22
CA GLY A 581 3.00 35.06 -26.16
C GLY A 581 3.85 33.81 -26.22
N GLY A 582 3.38 32.69 -25.64
CA GLY A 582 4.06 31.42 -25.68
C GLY A 582 3.51 30.40 -24.68
N PRO A 583 4.21 29.27 -24.46
CA PRO A 583 3.81 28.30 -23.46
C PRO A 583 4.16 28.80 -22.06
N TYR A 584 3.40 28.35 -21.03
CA TYR A 584 3.73 28.57 -19.63
C TYR A 584 3.48 27.32 -18.80
N GLY A 585 4.29 27.14 -17.75
CA GLY A 585 4.30 25.94 -16.94
C GLY A 585 3.55 26.08 -15.62
N MET A 586 3.71 25.05 -14.78
CA MET A 586 3.03 24.94 -13.48
C MET A 586 3.46 25.99 -12.47
N GLU A 587 4.74 26.45 -12.52
CA GLU A 587 5.26 27.48 -11.62
C GLU A 587 4.56 28.83 -11.88
N ALA A 588 4.46 29.25 -13.14
CA ALA A 588 3.75 30.46 -13.52
C ALA A 588 2.24 30.34 -13.23
N LEU A 589 1.62 29.20 -13.52
CA LEU A 589 0.22 28.94 -13.19
C LEU A 589 -0.03 29.07 -11.69
N ASN A 590 0.89 28.59 -10.85
CA ASN A 590 0.79 28.72 -9.39
C ASN A 590 0.86 30.19 -8.92
N VAL A 591 1.72 30.99 -9.50
CA VAL A 591 1.79 32.43 -9.18
C VAL A 591 0.51 33.15 -9.62
N LEU A 592 0.06 32.92 -10.84
CA LEU A 592 -1.16 33.55 -11.40
C LEU A 592 -2.41 33.25 -10.56
N ARG A 593 -2.59 31.99 -10.13
CA ARG A 593 -3.73 31.60 -9.29
C ARG A 593 -3.64 32.19 -7.88
N LEU A 594 -2.41 32.31 -7.33
CA LEU A 594 -2.19 32.93 -6.01
C LEU A 594 -2.56 34.41 -6.02
N GLU A 595 -2.20 35.16 -7.06
CA GLU A 595 -2.59 36.56 -7.24
C GLU A 595 -4.13 36.73 -7.23
N LYS A 596 -4.87 35.72 -7.67
CA LYS A 596 -6.33 35.70 -7.68
C LYS A 596 -6.95 35.02 -6.45
N GLY A 597 -6.12 34.45 -5.58
CA GLY A 597 -6.58 33.75 -4.36
C GLY A 597 -7.28 32.42 -4.62
N PHE A 598 -7.07 31.80 -5.79
CA PHE A 598 -7.66 30.50 -6.07
C PHE A 598 -6.94 29.38 -5.33
N ILE A 599 -7.73 28.50 -4.74
CA ILE A 599 -7.25 27.38 -3.95
C ILE A 599 -6.79 26.22 -4.83
N THR A 600 -5.94 25.36 -4.26
CA THR A 600 -5.53 24.09 -4.82
C THR A 600 -5.62 22.98 -3.77
N HIS A 601 -5.12 21.80 -4.10
CA HIS A 601 -4.98 20.69 -3.16
C HIS A 601 -4.12 21.04 -1.93
N ALA A 602 -3.25 22.06 -1.99
CA ALA A 602 -2.51 22.55 -0.84
C ALA A 602 -3.42 23.16 0.23
N GLU A 603 -4.51 23.80 -0.16
CA GLU A 603 -5.53 24.34 0.72
C GLU A 603 -6.63 23.32 1.08
N ILE A 604 -6.86 22.29 0.24
CA ILE A 604 -7.83 21.21 0.50
C ILE A 604 -7.09 19.97 1.05
N HIS A 605 -6.65 20.03 2.29
CA HIS A 605 -5.81 18.98 2.91
C HIS A 605 -6.56 18.05 3.90
N GLY A 606 -7.87 17.94 3.77
CA GLY A 606 -8.67 16.96 4.51
C GLY A 606 -9.15 17.37 5.91
N ARG A 607 -8.76 18.56 6.44
CA ARG A 607 -9.24 19.12 7.71
C ARG A 607 -9.96 20.44 7.56
N VAL A 608 -10.21 20.86 6.34
CA VAL A 608 -10.76 22.17 5.98
C VAL A 608 -12.24 22.03 5.62
N THR A 609 -13.04 22.96 6.09
CA THR A 609 -14.46 23.09 5.76
C THR A 609 -14.70 24.21 4.73
N ALA A 610 -15.88 24.25 4.14
CA ALA A 610 -16.28 25.37 3.28
C ALA A 610 -16.26 26.72 4.03
N PHE A 611 -16.49 26.70 5.35
CA PHE A 611 -16.46 27.88 6.22
C PHE A 611 -15.04 28.38 6.46
N ASP A 612 -14.10 27.46 6.67
CA ASP A 612 -12.67 27.79 6.82
C ASP A 612 -12.10 28.43 5.55
N LEU A 613 -12.61 28.03 4.38
CA LEU A 613 -12.23 28.61 3.07
C LEU A 613 -12.91 29.96 2.76
N GLY A 614 -13.86 30.41 3.57
CA GLY A 614 -14.67 31.59 3.26
C GLY A 614 -15.72 31.34 2.16
N MET A 615 -16.00 30.06 1.87
CA MET A 615 -16.93 29.62 0.80
C MET A 615 -18.31 29.22 1.31
N GLN A 616 -18.72 29.70 2.48
CA GLN A 616 -20.02 29.36 3.09
C GLN A 616 -21.22 29.62 2.16
N ARG A 617 -21.14 30.62 1.29
CA ARG A 617 -22.21 30.94 0.32
C ARG A 617 -22.43 29.84 -0.73
N MET A 618 -21.47 28.92 -0.90
CA MET A 618 -21.61 27.79 -1.81
C MET A 618 -22.39 26.63 -1.18
N VAL A 619 -22.56 26.61 0.13
CA VAL A 619 -23.36 25.59 0.81
C VAL A 619 -24.83 25.98 0.73
N SER A 620 -25.56 25.38 -0.20
CA SER A 620 -26.98 25.69 -0.45
C SER A 620 -27.86 25.29 0.74
N GLU A 621 -28.68 26.22 1.19
CA GLU A 621 -29.72 25.93 2.20
C GLU A 621 -30.94 25.21 1.59
N LYS A 622 -31.14 25.31 0.27
CA LYS A 622 -32.34 24.86 -0.44
C LYS A 622 -32.34 23.37 -0.78
N LYS A 623 -31.27 22.67 -0.53
CA LYS A 623 -31.14 21.22 -0.81
C LYS A 623 -30.31 20.54 0.24
N ASP A 624 -30.39 19.23 0.31
CA ASP A 624 -29.46 18.39 1.02
C ASP A 624 -28.32 17.94 0.11
N CYS A 625 -27.17 17.58 0.70
CA CYS A 625 -26.03 17.00 0.01
C CYS A 625 -25.15 16.25 1.02
N ILE A 626 -24.27 15.41 0.50
CA ILE A 626 -23.29 14.68 1.32
C ILE A 626 -22.49 15.66 2.18
N GLY A 627 -22.35 15.36 3.47
CA GLY A 627 -21.53 16.11 4.42
C GLY A 627 -22.17 17.40 4.97
N LYS A 628 -23.28 17.91 4.40
CA LYS A 628 -23.88 19.18 4.82
C LYS A 628 -24.24 19.19 6.31
N THR A 629 -24.94 18.18 6.79
CA THR A 629 -25.34 18.07 8.22
C THR A 629 -24.10 17.98 9.13
N SER A 630 -23.09 17.24 8.74
CA SER A 630 -21.84 17.12 9.49
C SER A 630 -21.05 18.42 9.50
N ALA A 631 -21.04 19.17 8.39
CA ALA A 631 -20.37 20.48 8.32
C ALA A 631 -21.00 21.54 9.24
N ALA A 632 -22.28 21.38 9.59
CA ALA A 632 -23.01 22.27 10.50
C ALA A 632 -22.79 21.95 11.99
N ARG A 633 -21.92 20.99 12.35
CA ARG A 633 -21.61 20.69 13.76
C ARG A 633 -20.93 21.89 14.45
N PRO A 634 -21.24 22.17 15.72
CA PRO A 634 -20.71 23.35 16.44
C PRO A 634 -19.18 23.48 16.35
N GLY A 635 -18.45 22.39 16.51
CA GLY A 635 -16.98 22.42 16.44
C GLY A 635 -16.41 22.68 15.04
N LEU A 636 -17.19 22.51 13.96
CA LEU A 636 -16.79 22.87 12.60
C LEU A 636 -17.23 24.30 12.20
N LEU A 637 -18.12 24.90 12.98
CA LEU A 637 -18.54 26.31 12.85
C LEU A 637 -17.87 27.23 13.85
N ASP A 638 -16.97 26.71 14.68
CA ASP A 638 -16.26 27.49 15.68
C ASP A 638 -15.43 28.57 15.01
N SER A 639 -15.59 29.82 15.46
CA SER A 639 -14.86 30.98 14.95
C SER A 639 -13.36 30.94 15.24
N GLU A 640 -12.94 30.19 16.28
CA GLU A 640 -11.54 29.99 16.64
C GLU A 640 -10.79 29.03 15.70
N ARG A 641 -11.48 28.44 14.72
CA ARG A 641 -10.85 27.60 13.71
C ARG A 641 -9.90 28.41 12.83
N GLU A 642 -8.95 27.70 12.25
CA GLU A 642 -8.01 28.26 11.27
C GLU A 642 -8.75 28.53 9.95
N GLN A 643 -8.71 29.78 9.48
CA GLN A 643 -9.43 30.27 8.31
C GLN A 643 -8.44 30.74 7.25
N LEU A 644 -8.79 30.57 5.98
CA LEU A 644 -7.97 30.96 4.84
C LEU A 644 -7.70 32.45 4.82
N ILE A 645 -6.43 32.80 4.69
CA ILE A 645 -5.91 34.17 4.56
C ILE A 645 -4.89 34.25 3.43
N ALA A 646 -4.62 35.48 2.98
CA ALA A 646 -3.44 35.75 2.16
C ALA A 646 -2.46 36.64 2.93
N LEU A 647 -1.17 36.51 2.59
CA LEU A 647 -0.05 37.16 3.26
C LEU A 647 0.84 37.89 2.26
N LYS A 648 1.31 39.07 2.63
CA LYS A 648 2.43 39.78 1.98
C LYS A 648 3.51 40.12 3.00
N PRO A 649 4.81 40.09 2.66
CA PRO A 649 5.88 40.46 3.56
C PRO A 649 5.94 42.02 3.72
N VAL A 650 6.14 42.50 4.95
CA VAL A 650 6.19 43.98 5.24
C VAL A 650 7.50 44.41 5.88
N GLY A 651 8.33 43.49 6.37
CA GLY A 651 9.63 43.79 7.00
C GLY A 651 10.79 43.92 5.99
N PRO A 652 12.02 43.97 6.48
CA PRO A 652 13.24 43.97 5.65
C PRO A 652 13.42 42.62 4.94
N ILE A 653 13.01 41.50 5.57
CA ILE A 653 12.99 40.18 4.98
C ILE A 653 11.73 40.05 4.13
N LYS A 654 11.91 39.76 2.85
CA LYS A 654 10.80 39.70 1.86
C LYS A 654 10.37 38.29 1.50
N GLN A 655 10.92 37.28 2.16
CA GLN A 655 10.64 35.87 1.86
C GLN A 655 9.43 35.36 2.64
N ILE A 656 8.51 34.64 1.95
CA ILE A 656 7.48 33.81 2.57
C ILE A 656 7.83 32.35 2.24
N VAL A 657 7.58 31.43 3.15
CA VAL A 657 7.94 30.01 3.02
C VAL A 657 6.71 29.14 3.25
N ALA A 658 6.42 28.25 2.31
CA ALA A 658 5.36 27.24 2.48
C ALA A 658 5.72 26.25 3.60
N GLY A 659 4.73 25.92 4.44
CA GLY A 659 4.90 25.10 5.63
C GLY A 659 5.40 25.87 6.87
N ALA A 660 5.72 27.16 6.77
CA ALA A 660 6.05 27.99 7.91
C ALA A 660 4.84 28.22 8.82
N HIS A 661 5.09 28.40 10.10
CA HIS A 661 4.07 28.66 11.11
C HIS A 661 3.85 30.16 11.35
N LEU A 662 2.66 30.50 11.86
CA LEU A 662 2.22 31.86 12.06
C LEU A 662 2.03 32.16 13.54
N PHE A 663 2.60 33.30 14.02
CA PHE A 663 2.58 33.75 15.43
C PHE A 663 2.19 35.19 15.50
N ASP A 664 1.58 35.63 16.61
CA ASP A 664 1.42 37.06 16.89
C ASP A 664 2.80 37.72 17.05
N LEU A 665 2.95 39.00 16.65
CA LEU A 665 4.25 39.68 16.54
C LEU A 665 5.10 39.58 17.82
N ASN A 666 4.45 39.64 18.98
CA ASN A 666 5.13 39.67 20.26
C ASN A 666 5.27 38.32 20.94
N ASP A 667 4.73 37.26 20.32
CA ASP A 667 4.79 35.92 20.87
C ASP A 667 6.13 35.26 20.53
N GLU A 668 6.65 34.46 21.46
CA GLU A 668 7.74 33.53 21.16
C GLU A 668 7.23 32.45 20.22
N PRO A 669 8.02 32.08 19.19
CA PRO A 669 7.61 31.08 18.19
C PRO A 669 7.66 29.63 18.75
N LEU A 670 6.87 29.37 19.79
CA LEU A 670 6.69 28.09 20.44
C LEU A 670 5.35 27.48 20.05
N ARG A 671 5.27 26.14 20.07
CA ARG A 671 4.07 25.37 19.69
C ARG A 671 2.77 25.87 20.35
N GLN A 672 2.84 26.29 21.60
CA GLN A 672 1.68 26.77 22.35
C GLN A 672 1.11 28.11 21.83
N ASN A 673 1.95 28.87 21.13
CA ASN A 673 1.60 30.19 20.58
C ASN A 673 1.27 30.12 19.09
N ASP A 674 1.29 28.91 18.50
CA ASP A 674 1.01 28.69 17.09
C ASP A 674 -0.45 29.06 16.74
N LYS A 675 -0.61 29.95 15.78
CA LYS A 675 -1.90 30.45 15.31
C LYS A 675 -2.29 29.93 13.94
N GLY A 676 -1.35 29.29 13.21
CA GLY A 676 -1.63 28.82 11.87
C GLY A 676 -0.38 28.54 11.05
N TYR A 677 -0.56 28.35 9.75
CA TYR A 677 0.51 27.94 8.84
C TYR A 677 0.29 28.44 7.41
N VAL A 678 1.38 28.50 6.65
CA VAL A 678 1.40 28.89 5.23
C VAL A 678 1.28 27.63 4.36
N THR A 679 0.38 27.65 3.37
CA THR A 679 0.15 26.54 2.43
C THR A 679 0.85 26.73 1.11
N SER A 680 0.56 27.84 0.42
CA SER A 680 1.07 28.12 -0.92
C SER A 680 1.82 29.43 -0.95
N VAL A 681 2.88 29.49 -1.76
CA VAL A 681 3.75 30.67 -1.86
C VAL A 681 4.18 30.85 -3.32
N GLY A 682 4.26 32.11 -3.76
CA GLY A 682 4.85 32.51 -5.02
C GLY A 682 5.39 33.93 -4.93
N PHE A 683 6.40 34.24 -5.72
CA PHE A 683 6.74 35.63 -5.96
C PHE A 683 5.88 36.12 -7.14
N SER A 684 5.25 37.24 -6.96
CA SER A 684 4.48 37.89 -8.00
C SER A 684 5.34 38.97 -8.67
N PRO A 685 5.70 38.83 -9.94
CA PRO A 685 6.32 39.91 -10.68
C PRO A 685 5.35 41.10 -10.86
N THR A 686 4.04 40.83 -10.90
CA THR A 686 2.98 41.83 -11.01
C THR A 686 3.00 42.81 -9.79
N PHE A 687 3.19 42.29 -8.57
CA PHE A 687 3.24 43.06 -7.34
C PHE A 687 4.67 43.41 -6.88
N GLY A 688 5.68 42.77 -7.45
CA GLY A 688 7.09 42.95 -7.07
C GLY A 688 7.45 42.38 -5.69
N HIS A 689 6.64 41.49 -5.13
CA HIS A 689 6.89 40.84 -3.84
C HIS A 689 6.30 39.42 -3.75
N PHE A 690 6.71 38.67 -2.73
CA PHE A 690 6.11 37.36 -2.42
C PHE A 690 4.66 37.55 -1.94
N ILE A 691 3.82 36.59 -2.32
CA ILE A 691 2.47 36.44 -1.81
C ILE A 691 2.33 34.97 -1.32
N GLY A 692 1.52 34.76 -0.30
CA GLY A 692 1.24 33.43 0.23
C GLY A 692 -0.22 33.27 0.61
N LEU A 693 -0.72 32.05 0.53
CA LEU A 693 -1.96 31.64 1.18
C LEU A 693 -1.61 30.80 2.41
N GLY A 694 -2.48 30.83 3.40
CA GLY A 694 -2.31 30.08 4.63
C GLY A 694 -3.61 30.06 5.45
N PHE A 695 -3.56 29.33 6.55
CA PHE A 695 -4.65 29.24 7.49
C PHE A 695 -4.25 29.88 8.83
N LEU A 696 -5.13 30.70 9.38
CA LEU A 696 -4.90 31.43 10.63
C LEU A 696 -6.15 31.37 11.51
N LYS A 697 -5.99 31.16 12.81
CA LYS A 697 -7.06 31.27 13.80
C LYS A 697 -7.71 32.63 13.73
N ASN A 698 -9.04 32.65 13.60
CA ASN A 698 -9.83 33.88 13.40
C ASN A 698 -9.37 34.70 12.18
N GLY A 699 -8.83 34.08 11.14
CA GLY A 699 -8.13 34.75 10.05
C GLY A 699 -8.95 35.76 9.29
N GLN A 700 -10.24 35.49 9.05
CA GLN A 700 -11.13 36.38 8.27
C GLN A 700 -11.40 37.72 8.94
N VAL A 701 -11.34 37.82 10.28
CA VAL A 701 -11.55 39.10 11.02
C VAL A 701 -10.25 39.86 11.28
N ARG A 702 -9.11 39.24 10.91
CA ARG A 702 -7.78 39.82 11.14
C ARG A 702 -7.17 40.50 9.91
N LEU A 703 -7.99 40.82 8.93
CA LEU A 703 -7.55 41.55 7.73
C LEU A 703 -6.90 42.86 8.07
N GLY A 704 -5.68 43.12 7.57
CA GLY A 704 -4.86 44.30 7.88
C GLY A 704 -3.94 44.12 9.08
N ASP A 705 -4.11 43.09 9.90
CA ASP A 705 -3.21 42.81 11.01
C ASP A 705 -1.82 42.40 10.50
N ARG A 706 -0.82 42.64 11.37
CA ARG A 706 0.53 42.13 11.17
C ARG A 706 0.76 40.88 12.00
N ILE A 707 1.45 39.91 11.40
CA ILE A 707 1.73 38.60 11.98
C ILE A 707 3.16 38.21 11.65
N LYS A 708 3.78 37.40 12.50
CA LYS A 708 5.12 36.86 12.30
C LYS A 708 5.00 35.47 11.65
N MET A 709 5.63 35.26 10.50
CA MET A 709 5.84 33.95 9.88
C MET A 709 7.22 33.42 10.29
N VAL A 710 7.29 32.17 10.76
CA VAL A 710 8.53 31.56 11.20
C VAL A 710 8.68 30.15 10.54
N ASP A 711 9.77 29.98 9.81
CA ASP A 711 10.24 28.66 9.36
C ASP A 711 11.43 28.23 10.22
N HIS A 712 11.17 27.38 11.20
CA HIS A 712 12.19 26.86 12.11
C HIS A 712 13.28 26.02 11.42
N LEU A 713 12.95 25.37 10.30
CA LEU A 713 13.89 24.51 9.58
C LEU A 713 14.92 25.30 8.78
N ARG A 714 14.49 26.42 8.18
CA ARG A 714 15.35 27.29 7.37
C ARG A 714 15.85 28.50 8.14
N GLY A 715 15.37 28.70 9.37
CA GLY A 715 15.72 29.87 10.19
C GLY A 715 15.24 31.20 9.59
N VAL A 716 14.08 31.20 8.94
CA VAL A 716 13.51 32.41 8.31
C VAL A 716 12.39 32.92 9.17
N GLU A 717 12.51 34.19 9.59
CA GLU A 717 11.46 34.97 10.25
C GLU A 717 11.08 36.16 9.37
N THR A 718 9.78 36.36 9.13
CA THR A 718 9.27 37.42 8.29
C THR A 718 8.02 38.03 8.89
N ASP A 719 7.99 39.32 9.07
CA ASP A 719 6.76 40.05 9.39
C ASP A 719 5.90 40.14 8.14
N CYS A 720 4.65 39.72 8.25
CA CYS A 720 3.69 39.70 7.17
C CYS A 720 2.44 40.51 7.54
N GLU A 721 1.81 41.13 6.56
CA GLU A 721 0.46 41.70 6.67
C GLU A 721 -0.55 40.71 6.11
N ILE A 722 -1.65 40.52 6.80
CA ILE A 722 -2.79 39.75 6.36
C ILE A 722 -3.58 40.59 5.34
N ILE A 723 -3.65 40.11 4.11
CA ILE A 723 -4.34 40.80 3.02
C ILE A 723 -5.56 40.02 2.54
N ASN A 724 -6.39 40.63 1.72
CA ASN A 724 -7.49 39.93 1.07
C ASN A 724 -6.94 38.75 0.20
N THR A 725 -7.61 37.65 0.21
CA THR A 725 -7.24 36.50 -0.63
C THR A 725 -7.27 36.81 -2.15
N VAL A 726 -8.15 37.72 -2.58
CA VAL A 726 -8.16 38.27 -3.93
C VAL A 726 -7.32 39.54 -3.96
N SER A 727 -6.11 39.44 -4.49
CA SER A 727 -5.17 40.59 -4.57
C SER A 727 -5.10 41.19 -5.98
N PHE A 728 -5.57 40.50 -7.00
CA PHE A 728 -5.61 40.94 -8.38
C PHE A 728 -7.06 40.93 -8.90
N ASP A 729 -7.58 42.10 -9.26
CA ASP A 729 -8.90 42.31 -9.83
C ASP A 729 -8.88 42.39 -11.35
#